data_d0eaab840941dc8086aa88791e30560b
#
_entry.id   d0eaab840941dc8086aa88791e30560b
#
_cell.length_a   1.000
_cell.length_b   1.000
_cell.length_c   1.000
_cell.angle_alpha   90.00
_cell.angle_beta   90.00
_cell.angle_gamma   90.00
#
_symmetry.space_group_name_H-M   'P 1'
#
loop_
_entity.id
_entity.type
_entity.pdbx_description
1 polymer ?
#
loop_
_entity_poly.entity_id
_entity_poly.type
_entity_poly.pdbx_seq_one_letter_code
_entity_poly.pdbx_strand_id
1 'polypeptide(L)'
;MAFRRFLLFLPLYFIAILSTSLGQLNAQETHSIYQRAKIYFNGANNLQRLIDLGIYSDHGFHKKDIFVLSAFSTQELEQARQVGFDVEVIIPDLKAHFLEQNRDNQSSVSRNADCVNQGATYPTPANFKLGSMGGYLTYQEVLDELAEMRTLFPNLISEAANISDFLTEGNPDNVVTPSIGGNGIKWVRISDNPTIDEEEPEVLYTSLHHAREPMSLMQNNYFMWYLLENYETDPEIQTIVDNTELYFVPVVNPDGYLYNEKTDPDGGGFWRKNRNGSGVDNNRNYSYHINGDPNNETWGGPGSSPNPSSSTYHGTAPFSEIENQAIRWFTEQHDFIIALNSHTHGRLLFYPFAYENIPTPDEALYIAMGAELTSRNEYEALRDSPFAGDSDDFMYGTVGTHDRILAFTPEIGTAFWPAASLIDATCKEMMYQNITVAQMINNFGKLSTEITMFSGNELALEVPYILQRIGVNGTGNFTITIEAVSDNITNVEEALSINGLAPLETQADSTIITLSPEITIGDPIVFDIILNNGMYDVNERITSFYGSPAILFKDNGDSATVNFESNDWGTTAASFQSPGRSITDSPNGDYENNLNSSIQISENIDLTGATAASISFYTRFDIEPNFDYVQLEISIDNGLSWEPQCTGLTTIGNSDQAEGQPLYHGTLLNWTFEEVNLDQYIGESITARFKLVTDNFVVADGFYFDDLQINVLNPSNLSVGDSAFAKAFAIYPNPVRNTLTIQSQQTQYSITVHSILGQEIIQQNTQKETTNVDLSNLKTGIYFVTLESLTETRSFKIIKE
;
A
#
# COMPACT_ATOMS: atom_id res chain seq x y z
N MET A 1 90.20 -0.18 -25.25
CA MET A 1 89.40 -0.96 -24.28
C MET A 1 88.23 -0.13 -23.69
N ALA A 2 87.76 0.91 -24.28
CA ALA A 2 86.70 1.76 -23.74
C ALA A 2 85.36 1.81 -24.57
N PHE A 3 85.33 1.08 -25.71
CA PHE A 3 84.19 1.11 -26.61
C PHE A 3 83.24 -0.09 -26.47
N ARG A 4 83.56 -1.08 -25.66
CA ARG A 4 82.71 -2.29 -25.47
C ARG A 4 81.78 -2.23 -24.26
N ARG A 5 81.85 -1.20 -23.38
CA ARG A 5 80.99 -1.07 -22.21
C ARG A 5 79.76 -0.17 -22.45
N PHE A 6 79.67 0.57 -23.53
CA PHE A 6 78.55 1.49 -23.78
C PHE A 6 77.40 0.86 -24.55
N LEU A 7 77.63 -0.29 -25.20
CA LEU A 7 76.55 -0.97 -25.95
C LEU A 7 75.69 -1.96 -25.15
N LEU A 8 76.10 -2.28 -23.85
CA LEU A 8 75.33 -3.19 -23.03
C LEU A 8 74.30 -2.46 -22.11
N PHE A 9 74.34 -1.14 -22.03
CA PHE A 9 73.35 -0.38 -21.21
C PHE A 9 72.17 0.19 -22.03
N LEU A 10 72.30 0.29 -23.35
CA LEU A 10 71.25 0.80 -24.21
C LEU A 10 69.98 -0.09 -24.26
N PRO A 11 70.10 -1.43 -24.39
CA PRO A 11 68.89 -2.26 -24.41
C PRO A 11 68.17 -2.38 -23.06
N LEU A 12 68.90 -2.22 -21.93
CA LEU A 12 68.27 -2.26 -20.59
C LEU A 12 67.51 -0.95 -20.29
N TYR A 13 67.99 0.18 -20.79
CA TYR A 13 67.26 1.46 -20.65
C TYR A 13 66.02 1.52 -21.54
N PHE A 14 66.04 0.91 -22.73
CA PHE A 14 64.88 0.84 -23.63
C PHE A 14 63.83 -0.16 -23.09
N ILE A 15 64.26 -1.27 -22.45
CA ILE A 15 63.34 -2.21 -21.82
C ILE A 15 62.73 -1.61 -20.53
N ALA A 16 63.48 -0.83 -19.74
CA ALA A 16 62.97 -0.12 -18.58
C ALA A 16 61.97 1.00 -18.95
N ILE A 17 62.21 1.72 -20.07
CA ILE A 17 61.30 2.77 -20.55
C ILE A 17 60.04 2.14 -21.22
N LEU A 18 60.19 0.97 -21.89
CA LEU A 18 59.02 0.21 -22.38
C LEU A 18 58.20 -0.44 -21.26
N SER A 19 58.84 -0.88 -20.14
CA SER A 19 58.08 -1.43 -19.00
C SER A 19 57.40 -0.38 -18.14
N THR A 20 57.90 0.87 -18.14
CA THR A 20 57.21 1.98 -17.45
C THR A 20 56.13 2.63 -18.30
N SER A 21 56.17 2.52 -19.63
CA SER A 21 55.12 2.96 -20.54
C SER A 21 54.03 1.89 -20.76
N LEU A 22 54.29 0.60 -20.44
CA LEU A 22 53.26 -0.45 -20.43
C LEU A 22 52.52 -0.54 -19.08
N GLY A 23 53.02 0.11 -18.04
CA GLY A 23 52.35 0.20 -16.73
C GLY A 23 51.33 1.30 -16.59
N GLN A 24 51.10 2.13 -17.63
CA GLN A 24 50.05 3.16 -17.73
C GLN A 24 49.05 2.88 -18.85
N LEU A 25 48.96 1.65 -19.33
CA LEU A 25 47.79 1.22 -20.07
C LEU A 25 46.68 0.94 -19.05
N ASN A 26 45.87 1.96 -18.84
CA ASN A 26 44.50 1.92 -18.41
C ASN A 26 44.09 0.59 -17.75
N ALA A 27 44.04 0.55 -16.44
CA ALA A 27 42.93 -0.16 -15.82
C ALA A 27 41.64 0.48 -16.38
N GLN A 28 41.16 -0.02 -17.49
CA GLN A 28 39.79 0.19 -17.91
C GLN A 28 38.99 -0.30 -16.71
N GLU A 29 38.36 0.61 -15.98
CA GLU A 29 37.40 0.23 -14.96
C GLU A 29 36.41 -0.70 -15.66
N THR A 30 36.52 -2.00 -15.41
CA THR A 30 35.57 -2.98 -15.94
C THR A 30 34.27 -2.72 -15.18
N HIS A 31 33.34 -2.03 -15.84
CA HIS A 31 32.02 -1.86 -15.29
C HIS A 31 31.44 -3.24 -15.00
N SER A 32 31.09 -3.49 -13.75
CA SER A 32 30.42 -4.73 -13.38
C SER A 32 29.06 -4.75 -14.08
N ILE A 33 28.77 -5.84 -14.79
CA ILE A 33 27.45 -6.09 -15.35
C ILE A 33 26.55 -6.43 -14.16
N TYR A 34 25.44 -5.71 -14.02
CA TYR A 34 24.39 -6.01 -13.05
C TYR A 34 23.31 -6.87 -13.69
N GLN A 35 22.83 -7.84 -12.93
CA GLN A 35 21.87 -8.86 -13.35
C GLN A 35 20.72 -8.92 -12.34
N ARG A 36 19.48 -9.07 -12.81
CA ARG A 36 18.38 -9.45 -11.92
C ARG A 36 18.45 -10.95 -11.71
N ALA A 37 18.60 -11.37 -10.46
CA ALA A 37 18.78 -12.79 -10.14
C ALA A 37 18.09 -13.15 -8.82
N LYS A 38 17.65 -14.43 -8.73
CA LYS A 38 17.25 -15.07 -7.47
C LYS A 38 18.48 -15.79 -6.90
N ILE A 39 18.76 -15.56 -5.61
CA ILE A 39 19.76 -16.32 -4.85
C ILE A 39 18.98 -17.15 -3.84
N TYR A 40 18.98 -18.46 -4.01
CA TYR A 40 18.20 -19.39 -3.20
C TYR A 40 18.91 -19.75 -1.90
N PHE A 41 18.13 -19.84 -0.81
CA PHE A 41 18.59 -20.27 0.50
C PHE A 41 18.41 -21.79 0.64
N ASN A 42 19.39 -22.46 1.24
CA ASN A 42 19.33 -23.88 1.53
C ASN A 42 20.20 -24.24 2.74
N GLY A 43 19.61 -24.72 3.80
CA GLY A 43 20.34 -25.19 4.98
C GLY A 43 21.23 -24.11 5.60
N ALA A 44 22.57 -24.25 5.47
CA ALA A 44 23.54 -23.28 5.99
C ALA A 44 23.70 -22.03 5.12
N ASN A 45 23.19 -22.04 3.88
CA ASN A 45 23.18 -20.90 2.99
C ASN A 45 21.87 -20.15 3.22
N ASN A 46 21.88 -19.14 4.06
CA ASN A 46 20.78 -18.30 4.44
C ASN A 46 21.11 -16.82 4.20
N LEU A 47 20.18 -15.94 4.47
CA LEU A 47 20.35 -14.49 4.30
C LEU A 47 21.56 -13.96 5.08
N GLN A 48 21.74 -14.38 6.33
CA GLN A 48 22.87 -13.94 7.15
C GLN A 48 24.22 -14.30 6.52
N ARG A 49 24.34 -15.49 5.95
CA ARG A 49 25.58 -15.88 5.26
C ARG A 49 25.84 -15.08 3.99
N LEU A 50 24.77 -14.67 3.28
CA LEU A 50 24.88 -13.79 2.11
C LEU A 50 25.41 -12.43 2.53
N ILE A 51 24.85 -11.88 3.62
CA ILE A 51 25.28 -10.64 4.25
C ILE A 51 26.75 -10.71 4.69
N ASP A 52 27.17 -11.80 5.33
CA ASP A 52 28.55 -12.01 5.78
C ASP A 52 29.57 -12.04 4.63
N LEU A 53 29.12 -12.32 3.40
CA LEU A 53 29.93 -12.21 2.18
C LEU A 53 30.02 -10.79 1.66
N GLY A 54 29.28 -9.85 2.24
CA GLY A 54 29.16 -8.48 1.74
C GLY A 54 28.25 -8.37 0.51
N ILE A 55 27.44 -9.39 0.23
CA ILE A 55 26.42 -9.37 -0.82
C ILE A 55 25.13 -8.89 -0.17
N TYR A 56 24.62 -7.78 -0.64
CA TYR A 56 23.55 -7.05 0.00
C TYR A 56 22.32 -6.97 -0.86
N SER A 57 21.17 -7.04 -0.23
CA SER A 57 19.87 -6.92 -0.86
C SER A 57 18.94 -6.12 0.03
N ASP A 58 19.30 -4.87 0.27
CA ASP A 58 18.43 -3.86 0.86
C ASP A 58 17.36 -3.34 -0.14
N HIS A 59 17.37 -3.89 -1.34
CA HIS A 59 16.42 -3.59 -2.42
C HIS A 59 15.91 -4.88 -3.03
N GLY A 60 14.73 -4.83 -3.62
CA GLY A 60 14.13 -5.97 -4.27
C GLY A 60 13.24 -6.78 -3.33
N PHE A 61 13.03 -8.03 -3.64
CA PHE A 61 12.08 -8.89 -2.94
C PHE A 61 12.77 -10.01 -2.17
N HIS A 62 12.39 -10.19 -0.92
CA HIS A 62 12.86 -11.26 -0.05
C HIS A 62 11.76 -12.28 0.20
N LYS A 63 11.95 -13.49 -0.28
CA LYS A 63 11.12 -14.63 0.09
C LYS A 63 11.75 -15.30 1.30
N LYS A 64 11.14 -15.13 2.47
CA LYS A 64 11.71 -15.55 3.75
C LYS A 64 12.19 -17.01 3.70
N ASP A 65 13.44 -17.22 4.07
CA ASP A 65 14.12 -18.52 4.13
C ASP A 65 14.25 -19.29 2.80
N ILE A 66 13.87 -18.70 1.65
CA ILE A 66 13.88 -19.36 0.35
C ILE A 66 14.77 -18.67 -0.65
N PHE A 67 14.57 -17.40 -0.95
CA PHE A 67 15.45 -16.67 -1.85
C PHE A 67 15.40 -15.15 -1.64
N VAL A 68 16.37 -14.48 -2.22
CA VAL A 68 16.34 -13.05 -2.47
C VAL A 68 16.36 -12.80 -3.98
N LEU A 69 15.48 -11.93 -4.46
CA LEU A 69 15.40 -11.45 -5.84
C LEU A 69 15.81 -9.98 -5.87
N SER A 70 16.96 -9.66 -6.46
CA SER A 70 17.44 -8.28 -6.55
C SER A 70 18.40 -8.10 -7.74
N ALA A 71 18.94 -6.88 -7.85
CA ALA A 71 19.99 -6.55 -8.81
C ALA A 71 21.37 -6.80 -8.18
N PHE A 72 22.09 -7.79 -8.71
CA PHE A 72 23.44 -8.16 -8.26
C PHE A 72 24.46 -7.97 -9.36
N SER A 73 25.68 -7.59 -9.01
CA SER A 73 26.79 -7.61 -9.95
C SER A 73 27.20 -9.06 -10.29
N THR A 74 27.77 -9.27 -11.45
CA THR A 74 28.34 -10.56 -11.85
C THR A 74 29.30 -11.10 -10.80
N GLN A 75 30.09 -10.23 -10.14
CA GLN A 75 31.03 -10.61 -9.12
C GLN A 75 30.34 -11.14 -7.86
N GLU A 76 29.28 -10.48 -7.40
CA GLU A 76 28.50 -10.90 -6.23
C GLU A 76 27.85 -12.28 -6.48
N LEU A 77 27.27 -12.48 -7.68
CA LEU A 77 26.68 -13.78 -8.04
C LEU A 77 27.72 -14.89 -8.14
N GLU A 78 28.92 -14.60 -8.61
CA GLU A 78 30.03 -15.57 -8.62
C GLU A 78 30.49 -15.90 -7.21
N GLN A 79 30.58 -14.92 -6.31
CA GLN A 79 30.92 -15.14 -4.90
C GLN A 79 29.87 -16.02 -4.21
N ALA A 80 28.58 -15.74 -4.43
CA ALA A 80 27.49 -16.56 -3.90
C ALA A 80 27.58 -18.02 -4.37
N ARG A 81 27.80 -18.24 -5.68
CA ARG A 81 27.98 -19.59 -6.26
C ARG A 81 29.20 -20.34 -5.68
N GLN A 82 30.31 -19.63 -5.47
CA GLN A 82 31.53 -20.23 -4.93
C GLN A 82 31.36 -20.79 -3.51
N VAL A 83 30.48 -20.23 -2.71
CA VAL A 83 30.18 -20.73 -1.35
C VAL A 83 28.97 -21.66 -1.32
N GLY A 84 28.36 -21.95 -2.47
CA GLY A 84 27.35 -22.99 -2.64
C GLY A 84 25.89 -22.50 -2.65
N PHE A 85 25.63 -21.19 -2.86
CA PHE A 85 24.27 -20.73 -3.17
C PHE A 85 23.88 -21.16 -4.58
N ASP A 86 22.64 -21.53 -4.74
CA ASP A 86 22.02 -21.68 -6.05
C ASP A 86 21.56 -20.30 -6.56
N VAL A 87 21.82 -19.99 -7.83
CA VAL A 87 21.62 -18.67 -8.40
C VAL A 87 20.97 -18.78 -9.77
N GLU A 88 19.77 -18.29 -9.89
CA GLU A 88 19.02 -18.15 -11.13
C GLU A 88 19.11 -16.72 -11.65
N VAL A 89 19.59 -16.52 -12.88
CA VAL A 89 19.65 -15.21 -13.52
C VAL A 89 18.41 -15.03 -14.39
N ILE A 90 17.60 -14.01 -14.06
CA ILE A 90 16.37 -13.67 -14.76
C ILE A 90 16.66 -12.68 -15.90
N ILE A 91 17.39 -11.58 -15.58
CA ILE A 91 17.81 -10.59 -16.58
C ILE A 91 19.34 -10.54 -16.56
N PRO A 92 20.00 -10.95 -17.65
CA PRO A 92 21.46 -11.09 -17.65
C PRO A 92 22.23 -9.77 -17.73
N ASP A 93 21.59 -8.67 -18.12
CA ASP A 93 22.17 -7.32 -18.21
C ASP A 93 21.08 -6.29 -18.03
N LEU A 94 20.99 -5.73 -16.83
CA LEU A 94 19.96 -4.77 -16.47
C LEU A 94 20.11 -3.44 -17.22
N LYS A 95 21.35 -3.01 -17.54
CA LYS A 95 21.57 -1.79 -18.32
C LYS A 95 21.08 -1.97 -19.75
N ALA A 96 21.46 -3.08 -20.40
CA ALA A 96 21.00 -3.38 -21.73
C ALA A 96 19.47 -3.47 -21.80
N HIS A 97 18.85 -4.10 -20.79
CA HIS A 97 17.41 -4.22 -20.66
C HIS A 97 16.73 -2.83 -20.54
N PHE A 98 17.22 -1.96 -19.67
CA PHE A 98 16.72 -0.59 -19.52
C PHE A 98 16.80 0.21 -20.85
N LEU A 99 17.94 0.13 -21.53
CA LEU A 99 18.13 0.82 -22.82
C LEU A 99 17.21 0.27 -23.92
N GLU A 100 16.91 -1.03 -23.89
CA GLU A 100 15.98 -1.68 -24.82
C GLU A 100 14.54 -1.23 -24.58
N GLN A 101 14.08 -1.24 -23.32
CA GLN A 101 12.75 -0.75 -22.95
C GLN A 101 12.52 0.70 -23.38
N ASN A 102 13.53 1.56 -23.28
CA ASN A 102 13.43 2.96 -23.72
C ASN A 102 13.44 3.14 -25.23
N ARG A 103 13.89 2.16 -26.02
CA ARG A 103 13.80 2.18 -27.50
C ARG A 103 12.43 1.78 -28.02
N ASP A 104 11.76 0.84 -27.33
CA ASP A 104 10.49 0.25 -27.74
C ASP A 104 9.28 1.05 -27.22
N ASN A 105 9.25 2.35 -27.41
CA ASN A 105 8.24 3.31 -26.96
C ASN A 105 6.78 3.00 -27.38
N GLN A 106 6.33 1.75 -27.44
CA GLN A 106 5.03 1.34 -27.98
C GLN A 106 4.22 0.34 -27.12
N SER A 107 4.55 0.09 -25.89
CA SER A 107 3.62 -0.62 -25.02
C SER A 107 3.29 0.20 -23.78
N SER A 108 2.33 1.11 -23.95
CA SER A 108 1.52 1.52 -22.80
C SER A 108 0.78 0.27 -22.33
N VAL A 109 1.23 -0.35 -21.27
CA VAL A 109 0.40 -1.28 -20.51
C VAL A 109 -0.74 -0.41 -19.98
N SER A 110 -1.93 -0.56 -20.55
CA SER A 110 -3.14 0.00 -20.00
C SER A 110 -3.37 -0.77 -18.69
N ARG A 111 -2.90 -0.21 -17.57
CA ARG A 111 -3.36 -0.64 -16.27
C ARG A 111 -4.86 -0.35 -16.25
N ASN A 112 -5.69 -1.31 -15.87
CA ASN A 112 -7.06 -1.01 -15.50
C ASN A 112 -6.99 -0.08 -14.29
N ALA A 113 -7.10 1.20 -14.56
CA ALA A 113 -6.93 2.27 -13.57
C ALA A 113 -8.06 2.29 -12.51
N ASP A 114 -9.11 1.48 -12.71
CA ASP A 114 -10.35 1.61 -11.94
C ASP A 114 -10.26 1.05 -10.52
N CYS A 115 -9.32 0.14 -10.21
CA CYS A 115 -9.17 -0.41 -8.87
C CYS A 115 -8.32 0.47 -7.94
N VAL A 116 -7.40 1.23 -8.47
CA VAL A 116 -6.49 2.10 -7.68
C VAL A 116 -7.09 3.49 -7.45
N ASN A 117 -8.11 3.87 -8.23
CA ASN A 117 -8.67 5.22 -8.25
C ASN A 117 -9.98 5.37 -7.46
N GLN A 118 -10.07 4.84 -6.25
CA GLN A 118 -11.06 5.35 -5.28
C GLN A 118 -10.52 6.59 -4.53
N GLY A 119 -9.59 7.32 -5.12
CA GLY A 119 -8.97 8.50 -4.55
C GLY A 119 -8.65 9.57 -5.59
N ALA A 120 -8.23 10.76 -5.12
CA ALA A 120 -7.86 11.90 -5.96
C ALA A 120 -6.91 11.51 -7.10
N THR A 121 -7.26 11.87 -8.31
CA THR A 121 -6.36 11.73 -9.45
C THR A 121 -5.36 12.88 -9.41
N TYR A 122 -4.08 12.58 -9.27
CA TYR A 122 -3.02 13.58 -9.28
C TYR A 122 -2.58 13.87 -10.72
N PRO A 123 -2.98 15.01 -11.33
CA PRO A 123 -2.54 15.35 -12.68
C PRO A 123 -1.04 15.59 -12.71
N THR A 124 -0.41 15.23 -13.83
CA THR A 124 1.01 15.54 -14.06
C THR A 124 1.20 17.06 -14.05
N PRO A 125 2.13 17.61 -13.23
CA PRO A 125 2.41 19.03 -13.24
C PRO A 125 2.85 19.51 -14.62
N ALA A 126 2.39 20.69 -15.03
CA ALA A 126 2.59 21.20 -16.37
C ALA A 126 4.08 21.46 -16.70
N ASN A 127 4.88 21.79 -15.70
CA ASN A 127 6.31 22.05 -15.83
C ASN A 127 7.18 20.83 -15.50
N PHE A 128 6.61 19.71 -15.05
CA PHE A 128 7.38 18.48 -14.85
C PHE A 128 7.91 17.94 -16.18
N LYS A 129 9.21 17.67 -16.23
CA LYS A 129 9.92 17.24 -17.46
C LYS A 129 10.71 15.98 -17.20
N LEU A 130 10.75 15.13 -18.19
CA LEU A 130 11.72 14.04 -18.22
C LEU A 130 13.11 14.60 -18.58
N GLY A 131 14.14 14.06 -17.94
CA GLY A 131 15.51 14.47 -18.14
C GLY A 131 16.19 13.80 -19.33
N SER A 132 17.38 14.26 -19.64
CA SER A 132 18.17 13.80 -20.79
C SER A 132 18.87 12.45 -20.57
N MET A 133 19.00 11.97 -19.32
CA MET A 133 19.65 10.72 -18.97
C MET A 133 18.65 9.54 -18.99
N GLY A 134 18.19 9.17 -20.19
CA GLY A 134 17.23 8.09 -20.38
C GLY A 134 15.85 8.33 -19.74
N GLY A 135 15.43 9.60 -19.64
CA GLY A 135 14.21 10.06 -18.99
C GLY A 135 14.44 10.64 -17.60
N TYR A 136 15.59 10.41 -16.99
CA TYR A 136 15.97 10.94 -15.69
C TYR A 136 16.77 12.23 -15.80
N LEU A 137 16.60 13.13 -14.83
CA LEU A 137 17.33 14.40 -14.78
C LEU A 137 18.81 14.14 -14.50
N THR A 138 19.70 14.79 -15.25
CA THR A 138 21.11 14.97 -14.86
C THR A 138 21.20 15.89 -13.64
N TYR A 139 22.33 15.90 -12.94
CA TYR A 139 22.49 16.81 -11.80
C TYR A 139 22.41 18.29 -12.20
N GLN A 140 22.91 18.66 -13.38
CA GLN A 140 22.73 20.02 -13.87
C GLN A 140 21.26 20.35 -14.16
N GLU A 141 20.51 19.42 -14.76
CA GLU A 141 19.09 19.61 -15.00
C GLU A 141 18.30 19.76 -13.69
N VAL A 142 18.69 19.04 -12.60
CA VAL A 142 18.11 19.27 -11.26
C VAL A 142 18.33 20.70 -10.80
N LEU A 143 19.56 21.23 -10.94
CA LEU A 143 19.84 22.62 -10.55
C LEU A 143 19.06 23.63 -11.40
N ASP A 144 18.87 23.33 -12.70
CA ASP A 144 18.09 24.15 -13.61
C ASP A 144 16.59 24.11 -13.26
N GLU A 145 16.03 22.93 -12.90
CA GLU A 145 14.65 22.78 -12.41
C GLU A 145 14.42 23.60 -11.13
N LEU A 146 15.30 23.52 -10.14
CA LEU A 146 15.19 24.33 -8.92
C LEU A 146 15.22 25.83 -9.21
N ALA A 147 16.07 26.26 -10.14
CA ALA A 147 16.14 27.67 -10.58
C ALA A 147 14.88 28.09 -11.35
N GLU A 148 14.29 27.20 -12.16
CA GLU A 148 13.02 27.45 -12.85
C GLU A 148 11.86 27.56 -11.87
N MET A 149 11.74 26.65 -10.90
CA MET A 149 10.76 26.71 -9.81
C MET A 149 10.84 28.04 -9.07
N ARG A 150 12.04 28.45 -8.67
CA ARG A 150 12.25 29.75 -8.00
C ARG A 150 11.87 30.94 -8.86
N THR A 151 12.11 30.84 -10.16
CA THR A 151 11.75 31.92 -11.11
C THR A 151 10.26 32.06 -11.28
N LEU A 152 9.53 30.94 -11.39
CA LEU A 152 8.09 30.91 -11.60
C LEU A 152 7.30 31.15 -10.32
N PHE A 153 7.78 30.65 -9.18
CA PHE A 153 7.11 30.68 -7.89
C PHE A 153 7.96 31.33 -6.77
N PRO A 154 8.42 32.58 -6.97
CA PRO A 154 9.39 33.22 -6.07
C PRO A 154 8.87 33.45 -4.63
N ASN A 155 7.57 33.36 -4.42
CA ASN A 155 6.94 33.55 -3.11
C ASN A 155 6.66 32.22 -2.39
N LEU A 156 6.84 31.08 -3.05
CA LEU A 156 6.50 29.74 -2.53
C LEU A 156 7.71 28.83 -2.36
N ILE A 157 8.83 29.08 -3.03
CA ILE A 157 10.04 28.27 -2.89
C ILE A 157 11.27 29.14 -2.65
N SER A 158 12.18 28.73 -1.78
CA SER A 158 13.45 29.41 -1.54
C SER A 158 14.42 29.31 -2.73
N GLU A 159 15.49 30.12 -2.73
CA GLU A 159 16.64 29.83 -3.59
C GLU A 159 17.34 28.54 -3.13
N ALA A 160 17.83 27.74 -4.10
CA ALA A 160 18.61 26.55 -3.78
C ALA A 160 19.91 26.94 -3.08
N ALA A 161 20.06 26.56 -1.82
CA ALA A 161 21.22 26.86 -1.00
C ALA A 161 22.05 25.60 -0.71
N ASN A 162 23.32 25.79 -0.36
CA ASN A 162 24.12 24.69 0.18
C ASN A 162 23.74 24.47 1.66
N ILE A 163 23.75 23.22 2.09
CA ILE A 163 23.76 22.91 3.51
C ILE A 163 25.11 23.33 4.07
N SER A 164 25.17 24.53 4.65
CA SER A 164 26.38 25.10 5.19
C SER A 164 27.57 25.09 4.21
N ASP A 165 28.79 25.02 4.70
CA ASP A 165 30.04 25.05 3.91
C ASP A 165 30.54 23.64 3.54
N PHE A 166 29.72 22.61 3.67
CA PHE A 166 30.05 21.22 3.33
C PHE A 166 30.18 21.07 1.81
N LEU A 167 31.34 20.61 1.36
CA LEU A 167 31.64 20.34 -0.04
C LEU A 167 32.16 18.91 -0.19
N THR A 168 31.61 18.17 -1.14
CA THR A 168 31.97 16.78 -1.41
C THR A 168 33.46 16.57 -1.70
N GLU A 169 33.97 15.41 -1.31
CA GLU A 169 35.41 15.07 -1.37
C GLU A 169 35.78 14.14 -2.53
N GLY A 170 34.89 13.97 -3.52
CA GLY A 170 35.20 13.15 -4.68
C GLY A 170 36.42 13.64 -5.46
N ASN A 171 37.14 12.71 -6.09
CA ASN A 171 38.27 13.09 -6.95
C ASN A 171 37.79 13.99 -8.09
N PRO A 172 38.37 15.20 -8.24
CA PRO A 172 37.93 16.15 -9.25
C PRO A 172 37.92 15.57 -10.66
N ASP A 173 36.78 15.60 -11.30
CA ASP A 173 36.59 15.17 -12.68
C ASP A 173 35.61 16.09 -13.38
N ASN A 174 36.07 16.79 -14.40
CA ASN A 174 35.33 17.81 -15.14
C ASN A 174 34.84 17.34 -16.53
N VAL A 175 34.71 16.03 -16.70
CA VAL A 175 34.08 15.46 -17.91
C VAL A 175 32.58 15.66 -17.87
N VAL A 176 32.01 15.75 -16.68
CA VAL A 176 30.59 16.09 -16.42
C VAL A 176 30.44 17.51 -15.89
N THR A 177 29.24 18.04 -15.92
CA THR A 177 28.92 19.39 -15.44
C THR A 177 27.73 19.32 -14.47
N PRO A 178 27.87 19.75 -13.20
CA PRO A 178 29.14 20.18 -12.57
C PRO A 178 30.21 19.09 -12.50
N SER A 179 31.47 19.48 -12.20
CA SER A 179 32.55 18.51 -11.97
C SER A 179 32.29 17.65 -10.75
N ILE A 180 32.71 16.39 -10.76
CA ILE A 180 32.77 15.55 -9.55
C ILE A 180 33.74 16.20 -8.56
N GLY A 181 33.39 16.24 -7.28
CA GLY A 181 34.15 16.83 -6.18
C GLY A 181 33.94 18.34 -6.02
N GLY A 182 33.80 18.77 -4.78
CA GLY A 182 33.56 20.15 -4.41
C GLY A 182 32.13 20.64 -4.59
N ASN A 183 31.16 19.72 -4.70
CA ASN A 183 29.74 20.04 -4.80
C ASN A 183 29.15 20.25 -3.40
N GLY A 184 28.35 21.32 -3.22
CA GLY A 184 27.54 21.50 -2.03
C GLY A 184 26.25 20.72 -2.15
N ILE A 185 25.81 20.09 -1.06
CA ILE A 185 24.50 19.46 -0.98
C ILE A 185 23.44 20.55 -0.95
N LYS A 186 22.52 20.52 -1.91
CA LYS A 186 21.50 21.55 -2.10
C LYS A 186 20.22 21.21 -1.38
N TRP A 187 19.60 22.26 -0.81
CA TRP A 187 18.25 22.21 -0.25
C TRP A 187 17.42 23.39 -0.73
N VAL A 188 16.11 23.22 -0.71
CA VAL A 188 15.09 24.25 -0.89
C VAL A 188 13.99 24.07 0.14
N ARG A 189 13.26 25.17 0.46
CA ARG A 189 12.06 25.14 1.27
C ARG A 189 10.87 25.61 0.44
N ILE A 190 9.75 24.89 0.54
CA ILE A 190 8.44 25.30 0.00
C ILE A 190 7.56 25.66 1.20
N SER A 191 7.05 26.87 1.22
CA SER A 191 6.14 27.45 2.22
C SER A 191 5.60 28.78 1.67
N ASP A 192 4.59 29.35 2.25
CA ASP A 192 4.05 30.68 1.87
C ASP A 192 5.04 31.83 2.18
N ASN A 193 6.03 31.59 3.07
CA ASN A 193 7.13 32.48 3.39
C ASN A 193 8.51 31.81 3.24
N PRO A 194 8.91 31.34 2.05
CA PRO A 194 10.01 30.39 1.88
C PRO A 194 11.40 30.94 2.26
N THR A 195 11.54 32.22 2.55
CA THR A 195 12.81 32.88 2.96
C THR A 195 12.86 33.22 4.46
N ILE A 196 11.80 32.96 5.20
CA ILE A 196 11.68 33.22 6.62
C ILE A 196 11.50 31.85 7.28
N ASP A 197 12.21 31.59 8.34
CA ASP A 197 12.02 30.46 9.23
C ASP A 197 10.92 30.85 10.22
N GLU A 198 9.79 30.16 10.13
CA GLU A 198 8.59 30.45 10.92
C GLU A 198 8.44 29.40 12.03
N GLU A 199 7.61 29.69 13.04
CA GLU A 199 7.30 28.69 14.09
C GLU A 199 6.25 27.68 13.58
N GLU A 200 6.50 27.07 12.41
CA GLU A 200 5.64 26.08 11.79
C GLU A 200 6.27 24.68 11.84
N PRO A 201 5.44 23.63 11.80
CA PRO A 201 5.96 22.26 11.73
C PRO A 201 6.78 22.01 10.47
N GLU A 202 7.93 21.35 10.62
CA GLU A 202 8.86 21.05 9.54
C GLU A 202 8.81 19.59 9.10
N VAL A 203 8.81 19.35 7.78
CA VAL A 203 8.95 18.03 7.18
C VAL A 203 10.11 17.98 6.20
N LEU A 204 10.87 16.89 6.23
CA LEU A 204 12.04 16.69 5.39
C LEU A 204 11.81 15.63 4.31
N TYR A 205 12.13 15.96 3.07
CA TYR A 205 12.14 15.03 1.93
C TYR A 205 13.54 14.95 1.34
N THR A 206 14.17 13.78 1.44
CA THR A 206 15.48 13.54 0.83
C THR A 206 15.40 12.55 -0.31
N SER A 207 16.36 12.55 -1.20
CA SER A 207 16.52 11.52 -2.26
C SER A 207 17.99 11.37 -2.65
N LEU A 208 18.27 10.31 -3.43
CA LEU A 208 19.61 10.01 -3.93
C LEU A 208 20.69 9.91 -2.84
N HIS A 209 20.41 9.24 -1.73
CA HIS A 209 21.49 8.73 -0.86
C HIS A 209 22.37 7.76 -1.68
N HIS A 210 21.75 6.94 -2.48
CA HIS A 210 22.42 6.06 -3.43
C HIS A 210 22.29 6.58 -4.85
N ALA A 211 23.42 6.71 -5.51
CA ALA A 211 23.50 7.36 -6.82
C ALA A 211 22.82 6.60 -7.98
N ARG A 212 22.50 5.32 -7.79
CA ARG A 212 21.80 4.45 -8.77
C ARG A 212 20.28 4.49 -8.69
N GLU A 213 19.72 5.38 -7.88
CA GLU A 213 18.31 5.42 -7.50
C GLU A 213 17.59 6.71 -7.97
N PRO A 214 17.64 7.05 -9.27
CA PRO A 214 17.14 8.34 -9.73
C PRO A 214 15.62 8.49 -9.69
N MET A 215 14.86 7.39 -9.54
CA MET A 215 13.40 7.50 -9.42
C MET A 215 13.01 8.23 -8.12
N SER A 216 13.79 8.09 -7.04
CA SER A 216 13.62 8.85 -5.81
C SER A 216 13.72 10.37 -6.03
N LEU A 217 14.66 10.81 -6.88
CA LEU A 217 14.80 12.20 -7.29
C LEU A 217 13.61 12.66 -8.16
N MET A 218 13.22 11.86 -9.17
CA MET A 218 12.12 12.22 -10.07
C MET A 218 10.81 12.42 -9.32
N GLN A 219 10.55 11.57 -8.33
CA GLN A 219 9.38 11.65 -7.47
C GLN A 219 9.41 12.95 -6.61
N ASN A 220 10.54 13.30 -5.99
CA ASN A 220 10.67 14.55 -5.23
C ASN A 220 10.50 15.78 -6.14
N ASN A 221 11.07 15.75 -7.34
CA ASN A 221 10.93 16.83 -8.31
C ASN A 221 9.47 16.99 -8.78
N TYR A 222 8.78 15.87 -9.01
CA TYR A 222 7.35 15.85 -9.35
C TYR A 222 6.51 16.47 -8.23
N PHE A 223 6.77 16.08 -6.98
CA PHE A 223 6.03 16.57 -5.83
C PHE A 223 6.25 18.08 -5.60
N MET A 224 7.49 18.56 -5.72
CA MET A 224 7.77 20.00 -5.65
C MET A 224 6.97 20.79 -6.71
N TRP A 225 6.99 20.36 -7.98
CA TRP A 225 6.18 21.00 -9.04
C TRP A 225 4.69 20.93 -8.72
N TYR A 226 4.20 19.81 -8.20
CA TYR A 226 2.80 19.64 -7.87
C TYR A 226 2.35 20.64 -6.79
N LEU A 227 3.13 20.80 -5.73
CA LEU A 227 2.85 21.76 -4.66
C LEU A 227 2.77 23.20 -5.22
N LEU A 228 3.78 23.58 -6.00
CA LEU A 228 3.89 24.93 -6.54
C LEU A 228 2.78 25.29 -7.52
N GLU A 229 2.41 24.37 -8.41
CA GLU A 229 1.40 24.62 -9.45
C GLU A 229 -0.03 24.59 -8.93
N ASN A 230 -0.30 23.83 -7.85
CA ASN A 230 -1.65 23.67 -7.32
C ASN A 230 -1.95 24.56 -6.10
N TYR A 231 -0.97 25.31 -5.59
CA TYR A 231 -1.17 26.20 -4.43
C TYR A 231 -2.36 27.16 -4.55
N GLU A 232 -2.54 27.77 -5.70
CA GLU A 232 -3.63 28.76 -5.94
C GLU A 232 -5.00 28.11 -6.23
N THR A 233 -5.04 26.80 -6.52
CA THR A 233 -6.25 26.15 -7.07
C THR A 233 -6.74 24.98 -6.22
N ASP A 234 -5.91 24.42 -5.38
CA ASP A 234 -6.23 23.30 -4.52
C ASP A 234 -6.16 23.72 -3.04
N PRO A 235 -7.31 23.83 -2.34
CA PRO A 235 -7.34 24.26 -0.94
C PRO A 235 -6.55 23.33 0.00
N GLU A 236 -6.43 22.04 -0.31
CA GLU A 236 -5.64 21.09 0.46
C GLU A 236 -4.13 21.45 0.36
N ILE A 237 -3.64 21.63 -0.85
CA ILE A 237 -2.25 22.03 -1.10
C ILE A 237 -1.96 23.41 -0.54
N GLN A 238 -2.88 24.37 -0.71
CA GLN A 238 -2.74 25.69 -0.11
C GLN A 238 -2.60 25.59 1.41
N THR A 239 -3.47 24.84 2.06
CA THR A 239 -3.42 24.68 3.52
C THR A 239 -2.12 24.05 4.01
N ILE A 240 -1.60 23.06 3.29
CA ILE A 240 -0.31 22.43 3.61
C ILE A 240 0.81 23.47 3.54
N VAL A 241 0.91 24.21 2.45
CA VAL A 241 1.97 25.18 2.20
C VAL A 241 1.87 26.41 3.12
N ASP A 242 0.64 26.80 3.53
CA ASP A 242 0.38 27.91 4.44
C ASP A 242 0.64 27.57 5.93
N ASN A 243 0.83 26.29 6.28
CA ASN A 243 0.93 25.87 7.69
C ASN A 243 2.07 24.85 7.93
N THR A 244 2.99 24.70 6.97
CA THR A 244 4.05 23.69 7.06
C THR A 244 5.24 24.13 6.25
N GLU A 245 6.41 24.06 6.83
CA GLU A 245 7.66 24.23 6.10
C GLU A 245 8.14 22.91 5.50
N LEU A 246 8.06 22.77 4.16
CA LEU A 246 8.46 21.56 3.45
C LEU A 246 9.90 21.72 2.93
N TYR A 247 10.82 20.97 3.48
CA TYR A 247 12.23 20.99 3.11
C TYR A 247 12.57 19.84 2.17
N PHE A 248 13.28 20.15 1.09
CA PHE A 248 13.72 19.18 0.10
C PHE A 248 15.24 19.18 -0.03
N VAL A 249 15.85 18.00 0.05
CA VAL A 249 17.25 17.73 -0.31
C VAL A 249 17.26 16.75 -1.48
N PRO A 250 17.12 17.23 -2.74
CA PRO A 250 16.87 16.35 -3.88
C PRO A 250 18.04 15.42 -4.22
N VAL A 251 19.28 15.80 -3.89
CA VAL A 251 20.48 15.01 -4.22
C VAL A 251 21.43 15.02 -3.02
N VAL A 252 21.34 13.98 -2.20
CA VAL A 252 22.24 13.80 -1.04
C VAL A 252 23.65 13.43 -1.50
N ASN A 253 23.78 12.67 -2.60
CA ASN A 253 25.03 12.15 -3.14
C ASN A 253 25.33 12.67 -4.55
N PRO A 254 25.66 13.95 -4.70
CA PRO A 254 25.86 14.54 -6.04
C PRO A 254 27.05 13.94 -6.77
N ASP A 255 28.16 13.64 -6.09
CA ASP A 255 29.34 13.10 -6.74
C ASP A 255 29.14 11.68 -7.29
N GLY A 256 28.44 10.84 -6.54
CA GLY A 256 28.07 9.50 -7.01
C GLY A 256 27.13 9.56 -8.22
N TYR A 257 26.17 10.49 -8.20
CA TYR A 257 25.24 10.69 -9.30
C TYR A 257 25.93 11.20 -10.56
N LEU A 258 26.78 12.22 -10.43
CA LEU A 258 27.66 12.71 -11.52
C LEU A 258 28.57 11.63 -12.10
N TYR A 259 28.98 10.66 -11.28
CA TYR A 259 29.75 9.52 -11.78
C TYR A 259 28.91 8.60 -12.67
N ASN A 260 27.65 8.33 -12.30
CA ASN A 260 26.74 7.60 -13.17
C ASN A 260 26.46 8.36 -14.49
N GLU A 261 26.28 9.67 -14.45
CA GLU A 261 26.16 10.49 -15.68
C GLU A 261 27.36 10.34 -16.60
N LYS A 262 28.57 10.36 -16.01
CA LYS A 262 29.83 10.22 -16.76
C LYS A 262 29.96 8.86 -17.42
N THR A 263 29.59 7.79 -16.71
CA THR A 263 29.81 6.41 -17.19
C THR A 263 28.66 5.88 -18.01
N ASP A 264 27.47 6.40 -17.76
CA ASP A 264 26.19 5.92 -18.29
C ASP A 264 25.28 7.10 -18.67
N PRO A 265 25.69 7.94 -19.63
CA PRO A 265 24.98 9.20 -19.95
C PRO A 265 23.57 9.00 -20.52
N ASP A 266 23.24 7.79 -20.99
CA ASP A 266 21.91 7.40 -21.44
C ASP A 266 21.08 6.77 -20.31
N GLY A 267 21.57 6.77 -19.06
CA GLY A 267 20.98 6.13 -17.89
C GLY A 267 21.38 4.68 -17.70
N GLY A 268 20.85 4.04 -16.65
CA GLY A 268 21.18 2.65 -16.32
C GLY A 268 22.53 2.49 -15.62
N GLY A 269 23.05 3.52 -14.95
CA GLY A 269 24.26 3.45 -14.15
C GLY A 269 24.02 2.77 -12.80
N PHE A 270 24.90 1.87 -12.38
CA PHE A 270 24.76 1.07 -11.15
C PHE A 270 25.70 1.47 -10.02
N TRP A 271 26.40 2.60 -10.11
CA TRP A 271 27.20 3.10 -9.00
C TRP A 271 26.31 3.58 -7.86
N ARG A 272 26.49 3.00 -6.66
CA ARG A 272 25.67 3.26 -5.46
C ARG A 272 26.26 4.37 -4.56
N LYS A 273 27.56 4.22 -4.24
CA LYS A 273 28.28 4.95 -3.21
C LYS A 273 28.59 6.40 -3.56
N ASN A 274 29.12 7.17 -2.61
CA ASN A 274 29.71 8.46 -2.93
C ASN A 274 31.04 8.29 -3.70
N ARG A 275 31.83 9.36 -3.90
CA ARG A 275 33.10 9.30 -4.66
C ARG A 275 34.32 9.63 -3.83
N ASN A 276 34.23 9.60 -2.50
CA ASN A 276 35.38 9.74 -1.63
C ASN A 276 36.24 8.46 -1.63
N GLY A 277 37.44 8.52 -2.16
CA GLY A 277 38.36 7.39 -2.32
C GLY A 277 37.74 6.25 -3.16
N SER A 278 37.48 5.10 -2.53
CA SER A 278 36.79 3.95 -3.14
C SER A 278 35.28 4.04 -3.07
N GLY A 279 34.76 5.13 -2.55
CA GLY A 279 33.35 5.36 -2.24
C GLY A 279 32.91 4.72 -0.93
N VAL A 280 32.02 5.42 -0.23
CA VAL A 280 31.33 4.98 0.98
C VAL A 280 29.84 4.94 0.70
N ASP A 281 29.16 3.99 1.29
CA ASP A 281 27.70 3.93 1.29
C ASP A 281 27.16 4.94 2.30
N ASN A 282 26.57 6.03 1.81
CA ASN A 282 26.05 7.09 2.66
C ASN A 282 24.93 6.58 3.59
N ASN A 283 24.15 5.60 3.19
CA ASN A 283 23.11 5.00 4.03
C ASN A 283 23.64 3.85 4.90
N ARG A 284 24.95 3.84 5.20
CA ARG A 284 25.64 3.01 6.20
C ARG A 284 26.63 3.83 7.02
N ASN A 285 26.70 5.15 6.80
CA ASN A 285 27.65 6.02 7.46
C ASN A 285 27.04 6.89 8.57
N TYR A 286 25.72 6.80 8.78
CA TYR A 286 25.04 7.39 9.93
C TYR A 286 25.29 6.58 11.21
N SER A 287 24.91 7.14 12.35
CA SER A 287 24.91 6.46 13.65
C SER A 287 24.06 7.19 14.66
N TYR A 288 23.61 6.48 15.67
CA TYR A 288 23.13 7.05 16.93
C TYR A 288 23.55 6.15 18.11
N HIS A 289 23.43 6.68 19.31
CA HIS A 289 23.78 5.95 20.53
C HIS A 289 22.57 5.15 21.03
N ILE A 290 22.63 3.82 20.97
CA ILE A 290 21.57 2.93 21.44
C ILE A 290 21.31 3.17 22.94
N ASN A 291 20.08 3.53 23.28
CA ASN A 291 19.69 3.94 24.65
C ASN A 291 20.51 5.09 25.24
N GLY A 292 21.09 5.94 24.39
CA GLY A 292 21.93 7.06 24.83
C GLY A 292 23.32 6.66 25.36
N ASP A 293 23.77 5.43 25.16
CA ASP A 293 25.11 4.99 25.55
C ASP A 293 26.15 5.31 24.47
N PRO A 294 27.07 6.29 24.67
CA PRO A 294 28.07 6.65 23.66
C PRO A 294 29.10 5.54 23.35
N ASN A 295 29.09 4.43 24.08
CA ASN A 295 29.93 3.27 23.79
C ASN A 295 29.15 2.16 23.06
N ASN A 296 27.88 2.39 22.77
CA ASN A 296 27.02 1.46 22.05
C ASN A 296 26.28 2.22 20.93
N GLU A 297 26.86 2.23 19.74
CA GLU A 297 26.35 2.95 18.59
C GLU A 297 25.98 2.00 17.44
N THR A 298 25.09 2.46 16.56
CA THR A 298 24.59 1.64 15.43
C THR A 298 25.58 1.50 14.31
N TRP A 299 26.49 2.46 14.10
CA TRP A 299 27.47 2.42 13.01
C TRP A 299 28.37 1.19 13.06
N GLY A 300 28.65 0.61 11.90
CA GLY A 300 29.47 -0.60 11.77
C GLY A 300 28.78 -1.87 12.24
N GLY A 301 27.49 -1.80 12.56
CA GLY A 301 26.66 -2.93 12.93
C GLY A 301 26.26 -3.83 11.75
N PRO A 302 25.36 -4.79 11.99
CA PRO A 302 24.92 -5.72 10.97
C PRO A 302 24.40 -4.98 9.73
N GLY A 303 24.61 -5.58 8.57
CA GLY A 303 24.16 -5.00 7.33
C GLY A 303 25.08 -3.94 6.73
N SER A 304 26.19 -3.66 7.36
CA SER A 304 27.27 -2.81 6.83
C SER A 304 28.57 -3.58 6.69
N SER A 305 29.53 -3.06 5.95
CA SER A 305 30.80 -3.71 5.67
C SER A 305 32.00 -2.82 5.98
N PRO A 306 33.05 -3.33 6.67
CA PRO A 306 34.32 -2.61 6.82
C PRO A 306 35.21 -2.70 5.57
N ASN A 307 34.80 -3.44 4.53
CA ASN A 307 35.59 -3.61 3.31
C ASN A 307 35.31 -2.48 2.32
N PRO A 308 36.31 -1.64 1.95
CA PRO A 308 36.12 -0.55 0.98
C PRO A 308 35.64 -1.00 -0.41
N SER A 309 35.81 -2.27 -0.76
CA SER A 309 35.34 -2.83 -2.04
C SER A 309 33.87 -3.26 -1.98
N SER A 310 33.24 -3.31 -0.80
CA SER A 310 31.84 -3.64 -0.66
C SER A 310 30.95 -2.48 -1.14
N SER A 311 29.78 -2.82 -1.67
CA SER A 311 28.73 -1.86 -1.98
C SER A 311 28.15 -1.18 -0.73
N THR A 312 28.26 -1.85 0.45
CA THR A 312 27.78 -1.38 1.75
C THR A 312 28.90 -0.93 2.69
N TYR A 313 30.01 -0.47 2.13
CA TYR A 313 31.13 0.03 2.93
C TYR A 313 30.72 1.23 3.77
N HIS A 314 30.82 1.11 5.10
CA HIS A 314 30.34 2.09 6.06
C HIS A 314 31.30 3.26 6.34
N GLY A 315 32.45 3.35 5.63
CA GLY A 315 33.45 4.38 5.88
C GLY A 315 34.42 4.04 7.03
N THR A 316 35.18 5.04 7.44
CA THR A 316 36.25 4.88 8.47
C THR A 316 35.80 5.22 9.88
N ALA A 317 34.69 5.94 10.01
CA ALA A 317 34.05 6.35 11.26
C ALA A 317 32.59 6.72 10.96
N PRO A 318 31.70 6.79 11.99
CA PRO A 318 30.38 7.35 11.80
C PRO A 318 30.52 8.80 11.33
N PHE A 319 29.68 9.22 10.37
CA PHE A 319 29.72 10.53 9.74
C PHE A 319 31.11 10.90 9.19
N SER A 320 31.88 9.92 8.69
CA SER A 320 33.15 10.22 8.03
C SER A 320 32.94 10.98 6.73
N GLU A 321 31.79 10.84 6.09
CA GLU A 321 31.49 11.42 4.78
C GLU A 321 30.85 12.81 4.92
N ILE A 322 31.23 13.70 4.03
CA ILE A 322 30.73 15.08 4.02
C ILE A 322 29.23 15.14 3.81
N GLU A 323 28.70 14.29 2.96
CA GLU A 323 27.28 14.17 2.70
C GLU A 323 26.51 13.85 3.98
N ASN A 324 26.99 12.89 4.77
CA ASN A 324 26.38 12.52 6.05
C ASN A 324 26.56 13.61 7.12
N GLN A 325 27.70 14.31 7.14
CA GLN A 325 27.91 15.47 8.02
C GLN A 325 26.97 16.61 7.67
N ALA A 326 26.72 16.84 6.38
CA ALA A 326 25.78 17.87 5.93
C ALA A 326 24.35 17.58 6.39
N ILE A 327 23.85 16.34 6.15
CA ILE A 327 22.50 15.93 6.61
C ILE A 327 22.42 16.01 8.13
N ARG A 328 23.42 15.50 8.86
CA ARG A 328 23.46 15.62 10.33
C ARG A 328 23.37 17.07 10.79
N TRP A 329 24.19 17.95 10.23
CA TRP A 329 24.17 19.37 10.59
C TRP A 329 22.82 19.98 10.26
N PHE A 330 22.21 19.60 9.14
CA PHE A 330 20.90 20.10 8.72
C PHE A 330 19.80 19.69 9.70
N THR A 331 19.75 18.43 10.10
CA THR A 331 18.80 17.94 11.10
C THR A 331 19.03 18.53 12.50
N GLU A 332 20.27 18.93 12.81
CA GLU A 332 20.60 19.61 14.09
C GLU A 332 20.27 21.11 14.10
N GLN A 333 19.94 21.72 12.96
CA GLN A 333 19.56 23.15 12.87
C GLN A 333 18.07 23.36 12.66
N HIS A 334 17.31 22.30 12.49
CA HIS A 334 15.88 22.30 12.20
C HIS A 334 15.13 21.40 13.17
N ASP A 335 13.83 21.68 13.34
CA ASP A 335 12.93 20.95 14.23
C ASP A 335 12.03 19.98 13.43
N PHE A 336 12.63 19.20 12.53
CA PHE A 336 11.90 18.22 11.72
C PHE A 336 11.12 17.23 12.57
N ILE A 337 9.85 17.01 12.21
CA ILE A 337 8.94 16.09 12.91
C ILE A 337 8.87 14.76 12.19
N ILE A 338 8.75 14.80 10.87
CA ILE A 338 8.68 13.62 10.00
C ILE A 338 9.70 13.78 8.87
N ALA A 339 10.29 12.68 8.42
CA ALA A 339 11.17 12.67 7.25
C ALA A 339 10.80 11.51 6.30
N LEU A 340 10.85 11.76 4.99
CA LEU A 340 10.87 10.74 3.95
C LEU A 340 12.24 10.70 3.28
N ASN A 341 12.99 9.63 3.51
CA ASN A 341 14.29 9.36 2.90
C ASN A 341 14.08 8.45 1.68
N SER A 342 13.78 9.04 0.54
CA SER A 342 13.37 8.30 -0.65
C SER A 342 14.50 7.53 -1.31
N HIS A 343 14.29 6.24 -1.52
CA HIS A 343 15.14 5.27 -2.17
C HIS A 343 14.44 4.60 -3.37
N THR A 344 15.08 3.70 -4.04
CA THR A 344 14.52 2.71 -4.97
C THR A 344 15.27 1.38 -4.79
N HIS A 345 14.65 0.23 -4.84
CA HIS A 345 13.28 -0.14 -5.24
C HIS A 345 12.77 -1.30 -4.39
N GLY A 346 11.45 -1.53 -4.43
CA GLY A 346 10.86 -2.68 -3.72
C GLY A 346 9.35 -2.53 -3.53
N ARG A 347 8.76 -1.33 -3.75
CA ARG A 347 7.39 -0.97 -3.36
C ARG A 347 7.16 -1.21 -1.87
N LEU A 348 8.11 -0.74 -1.05
CA LEU A 348 8.13 -0.89 0.39
C LEU A 348 8.16 0.49 1.06
N LEU A 349 7.73 0.55 2.30
CA LEU A 349 7.89 1.70 3.17
C LEU A 349 8.54 1.23 4.47
N PHE A 350 9.86 1.40 4.58
CA PHE A 350 10.57 1.03 5.78
C PHE A 350 10.43 2.09 6.88
N TYR A 351 10.52 1.62 8.14
CA TYR A 351 10.58 2.47 9.31
C TYR A 351 11.49 1.84 10.41
N PRO A 352 12.01 2.61 11.37
CA PRO A 352 12.95 2.13 12.38
C PRO A 352 12.40 0.99 13.29
N PHE A 353 13.28 0.14 13.88
CA PHE A 353 14.73 0.23 13.74
C PHE A 353 15.24 -0.72 12.64
N ALA A 354 16.24 -0.24 11.90
CA ALA A 354 16.90 -1.02 10.86
C ALA A 354 18.19 -1.71 11.36
N TYR A 355 18.86 -1.22 12.39
CA TYR A 355 20.08 -1.85 12.92
C TYR A 355 19.81 -3.22 13.55
N GLU A 356 18.61 -3.45 14.05
CA GLU A 356 18.15 -4.70 14.64
C GLU A 356 16.62 -4.76 14.50
N ASN A 357 16.06 -5.95 14.20
CA ASN A 357 14.61 -6.10 14.07
C ASN A 357 13.90 -6.08 15.42
N ILE A 358 13.88 -4.92 16.06
CA ILE A 358 13.19 -4.65 17.32
C ILE A 358 12.25 -3.44 17.15
N PRO A 359 11.10 -3.41 17.85
CA PRO A 359 10.18 -2.30 17.78
C PRO A 359 10.77 -1.03 18.41
N THR A 360 10.42 0.12 17.84
CA THR A 360 10.65 1.41 18.48
C THR A 360 9.64 1.61 19.63
N PRO A 361 9.88 2.55 20.57
CA PRO A 361 8.85 3.00 21.50
C PRO A 361 7.56 3.50 20.84
N ASP A 362 7.63 3.98 19.61
CA ASP A 362 6.49 4.51 18.82
C ASP A 362 5.96 3.53 17.78
N GLU A 363 6.20 2.24 17.94
CA GLU A 363 5.82 1.19 16.98
C GLU A 363 4.35 1.26 16.57
N ALA A 364 3.44 1.48 17.52
CA ALA A 364 2.02 1.58 17.22
C ALA A 364 1.70 2.78 16.32
N LEU A 365 2.44 3.88 16.46
CA LEU A 365 2.31 5.06 15.61
C LEU A 365 2.87 4.78 14.20
N TYR A 366 4.04 4.14 14.10
CA TYR A 366 4.61 3.73 12.82
C TYR A 366 3.70 2.78 12.05
N ILE A 367 3.07 1.81 12.74
CA ILE A 367 2.10 0.90 12.11
C ILE A 367 0.88 1.67 11.59
N ALA A 368 0.31 2.58 12.38
CA ALA A 368 -0.85 3.36 11.97
C ALA A 368 -0.54 4.33 10.83
N MET A 369 0.59 5.05 10.92
CA MET A 369 1.05 5.94 9.87
C MET A 369 1.40 5.16 8.60
N GLY A 370 2.17 4.09 8.72
CA GLY A 370 2.56 3.25 7.59
C GLY A 370 1.36 2.68 6.84
N ALA A 371 0.37 2.15 7.57
CA ALA A 371 -0.86 1.64 6.97
C ALA A 371 -1.65 2.71 6.21
N GLU A 372 -1.66 3.96 6.71
CA GLU A 372 -2.31 5.06 6.00
C GLU A 372 -1.49 5.53 4.80
N LEU A 373 -0.18 5.72 4.97
CA LEU A 373 0.73 6.17 3.91
C LEU A 373 0.80 5.22 2.72
N THR A 374 0.56 3.93 2.94
CA THR A 374 0.57 2.91 1.88
C THR A 374 -0.82 2.51 1.39
N SER A 375 -1.88 3.09 1.93
CA SER A 375 -3.26 2.70 1.64
C SER A 375 -3.69 2.90 0.17
N ARG A 376 -2.95 3.71 -0.61
CA ARG A 376 -3.31 4.04 -2.00
C ARG A 376 -2.22 3.74 -3.04
N ASN A 377 -1.12 3.10 -2.65
CA ASN A 377 -0.03 2.79 -3.58
C ASN A 377 0.43 1.32 -3.57
N GLU A 378 -0.26 0.47 -2.78
CA GLU A 378 0.03 -0.96 -2.66
C GLU A 378 1.47 -1.25 -2.15
N TYR A 379 2.09 -0.29 -1.44
CA TYR A 379 3.37 -0.50 -0.79
C TYR A 379 3.15 -1.21 0.55
N GLU A 380 4.08 -2.05 0.93
CA GLU A 380 4.05 -2.69 2.24
C GLU A 380 4.85 -1.86 3.23
N ALA A 381 4.21 -1.44 4.34
CA ALA A 381 4.89 -0.75 5.42
C ALA A 381 5.42 -1.77 6.42
N LEU A 382 6.74 -1.83 6.61
CA LEU A 382 7.36 -2.82 7.50
C LEU A 382 8.69 -2.34 8.09
N ARG A 383 9.07 -2.97 9.21
CA ARG A 383 10.46 -2.97 9.67
C ARG A 383 11.18 -4.12 8.97
N ASP A 384 12.25 -3.82 8.29
CA ASP A 384 13.17 -4.83 7.80
C ASP A 384 14.58 -4.52 8.30
N SER A 385 15.36 -5.54 8.50
CA SER A 385 16.71 -5.44 9.07
C SER A 385 17.54 -6.65 8.69
N PRO A 386 18.87 -6.58 8.83
CA PRO A 386 19.63 -5.52 9.49
C PRO A 386 20.30 -4.57 8.48
N PHE A 387 20.13 -3.26 8.69
CA PHE A 387 20.76 -2.21 7.85
C PHE A 387 21.39 -1.11 8.71
N ALA A 388 22.26 -1.47 9.63
CA ALA A 388 22.85 -0.54 10.58
C ALA A 388 23.62 0.60 9.92
N GLY A 389 23.43 1.81 10.43
CA GLY A 389 24.05 3.04 9.94
C GLY A 389 23.23 3.78 8.87
N ASP A 390 21.94 3.51 8.82
CA ASP A 390 20.99 4.16 7.93
C ASP A 390 20.50 5.52 8.46
N SER A 391 19.82 6.27 7.60
CA SER A 391 19.29 7.61 7.90
C SER A 391 18.11 7.59 8.87
N ASP A 392 17.23 6.58 8.78
CA ASP A 392 16.02 6.53 9.58
C ASP A 392 16.31 6.27 11.05
N ASP A 393 17.21 5.33 11.36
CA ASP A 393 17.68 5.07 12.70
C ASP A 393 18.37 6.30 13.31
N PHE A 394 19.20 7.01 12.52
CA PHE A 394 19.84 8.24 12.95
C PHE A 394 18.79 9.33 13.28
N MET A 395 17.82 9.55 12.41
CA MET A 395 16.80 10.59 12.59
C MET A 395 15.86 10.27 13.74
N TYR A 396 15.48 9.01 13.92
CA TYR A 396 14.66 8.58 15.04
C TYR A 396 15.43 8.58 16.36
N GLY A 397 16.65 8.05 16.32
CA GLY A 397 17.51 7.91 17.47
C GLY A 397 18.29 9.19 17.76
N THR A 398 17.92 9.91 18.82
CA THR A 398 18.63 11.14 19.21
C THR A 398 19.99 10.85 19.84
N VAL A 399 20.99 11.63 19.47
CA VAL A 399 22.31 11.67 20.14
C VAL A 399 22.45 12.88 21.06
N GLY A 400 21.33 13.51 21.41
CA GLY A 400 21.27 14.72 22.24
C GLY A 400 21.52 16.01 21.44
N THR A 401 21.45 15.95 20.11
CA THR A 401 21.75 17.07 19.19
C THR A 401 20.55 17.49 18.36
N HIS A 402 19.57 16.63 18.16
CA HIS A 402 18.28 16.94 17.55
C HIS A 402 17.18 16.17 18.28
N ASP A 403 15.94 16.59 18.16
CA ASP A 403 14.78 15.86 18.65
C ASP A 403 14.48 14.64 17.76
N ARG A 404 13.62 13.75 18.26
CA ARG A 404 13.20 12.56 17.50
C ARG A 404 12.43 12.95 16.24
N ILE A 405 12.84 12.43 15.09
CA ILE A 405 12.18 12.58 13.81
C ILE A 405 11.54 11.23 13.44
N LEU A 406 10.27 11.21 13.11
CA LEU A 406 9.59 10.01 12.61
C LEU A 406 9.98 9.80 11.14
N ALA A 407 11.07 9.10 10.93
CA ALA A 407 11.62 8.87 9.60
C ALA A 407 11.05 7.61 8.95
N PHE A 408 10.89 7.65 7.63
CA PHE A 408 10.48 6.54 6.78
C PHE A 408 11.34 6.51 5.51
N THR A 409 11.62 5.31 5.02
CA THR A 409 12.29 5.09 3.73
C THR A 409 11.34 4.43 2.73
N PRO A 410 10.75 5.19 1.80
CA PRO A 410 10.05 4.60 0.66
C PRO A 410 11.04 4.02 -0.36
N GLU A 411 10.90 2.74 -0.69
CA GLU A 411 11.60 2.03 -1.75
C GLU A 411 10.76 2.04 -3.05
N ILE A 412 10.90 3.11 -3.82
CA ILE A 412 9.99 3.50 -4.90
C ILE A 412 10.12 2.61 -6.13
N GLY A 413 8.99 2.06 -6.61
CA GLY A 413 8.90 1.30 -7.85
C GLY A 413 9.53 -0.09 -7.77
N THR A 414 9.79 -0.69 -8.94
CA THR A 414 10.20 -2.11 -9.08
C THR A 414 11.62 -2.33 -9.62
N ALA A 415 12.34 -1.25 -9.93
CA ALA A 415 13.70 -1.30 -10.47
C ALA A 415 14.48 -0.03 -10.12
N PHE A 416 15.83 -0.08 -10.14
CA PHE A 416 16.65 1.14 -9.98
C PHE A 416 16.40 2.15 -11.10
N TRP A 417 16.21 1.67 -12.31
CA TRP A 417 15.96 2.46 -13.51
C TRP A 417 14.70 1.94 -14.22
N PRO A 418 13.48 2.28 -13.75
CA PRO A 418 12.29 2.05 -14.55
C PRO A 418 12.37 2.70 -15.94
N ALA A 419 11.69 2.12 -16.92
CA ALA A 419 11.61 2.74 -18.24
C ALA A 419 11.03 4.15 -18.16
N ALA A 420 11.47 5.07 -19.02
CA ALA A 420 11.03 6.47 -19.03
C ALA A 420 9.49 6.62 -19.11
N SER A 421 8.82 5.70 -19.81
CA SER A 421 7.36 5.66 -19.92
C SER A 421 6.62 5.37 -18.60
N LEU A 422 7.33 4.84 -17.60
CA LEU A 422 6.75 4.51 -16.28
C LEU A 422 6.98 5.61 -15.24
N ILE A 423 7.85 6.59 -15.49
CA ILE A 423 8.24 7.61 -14.51
C ILE A 423 7.03 8.39 -14.00
N ASP A 424 6.18 8.89 -14.90
CA ASP A 424 4.99 9.67 -14.53
C ASP A 424 4.02 8.85 -13.65
N ALA A 425 3.72 7.62 -14.04
CA ALA A 425 2.84 6.74 -13.27
C ALA A 425 3.42 6.42 -11.88
N THR A 426 4.72 6.13 -11.81
CA THR A 426 5.41 5.86 -10.54
C THR A 426 5.45 7.10 -9.63
N CYS A 427 5.62 8.31 -10.20
CA CYS A 427 5.50 9.54 -9.42
C CYS A 427 4.09 9.71 -8.84
N LYS A 428 3.05 9.44 -9.63
CA LYS A 428 1.65 9.52 -9.18
C LYS A 428 1.32 8.54 -8.07
N GLU A 429 1.88 7.34 -8.08
CA GLU A 429 1.73 6.35 -7.01
C GLU A 429 2.19 6.91 -5.64
N MET A 430 3.19 7.81 -5.64
CA MET A 430 3.76 8.38 -4.41
C MET A 430 3.04 9.63 -3.90
N MET A 431 2.16 10.23 -4.69
CA MET A 431 1.59 11.55 -4.36
C MET A 431 0.79 11.53 -3.07
N TYR A 432 -0.08 10.52 -2.89
CA TYR A 432 -0.85 10.40 -1.64
C TYR A 432 0.07 10.30 -0.42
N GLN A 433 1.09 9.47 -0.49
CA GLN A 433 2.05 9.29 0.59
C GLN A 433 2.76 10.60 0.95
N ASN A 434 3.23 11.37 -0.05
CA ASN A 434 3.96 12.61 0.18
C ASN A 434 3.06 13.71 0.77
N ILE A 435 1.85 13.86 0.26
CA ILE A 435 0.86 14.81 0.77
C ILE A 435 0.46 14.44 2.20
N THR A 436 0.14 13.18 2.43
CA THR A 436 -0.32 12.71 3.74
C THR A 436 0.76 12.83 4.82
N VAL A 437 2.03 12.66 4.51
CA VAL A 437 3.13 12.93 5.44
C VAL A 437 3.12 14.40 5.90
N ALA A 438 2.96 15.35 4.97
CA ALA A 438 2.87 16.76 5.30
C ALA A 438 1.61 17.10 6.13
N GLN A 439 0.53 16.34 5.97
CA GLN A 439 -0.67 16.47 6.79
C GLN A 439 -0.52 15.88 8.19
N MET A 440 0.15 14.70 8.29
CA MET A 440 0.31 13.97 9.55
C MET A 440 1.17 14.69 10.58
N ILE A 441 2.02 15.63 10.17
CA ILE A 441 2.75 16.46 11.13
C ILE A 441 1.83 17.40 11.91
N ASN A 442 0.60 17.61 11.43
CA ASN A 442 -0.45 18.42 12.02
C ASN A 442 -1.57 17.56 12.64
N ASN A 443 -2.77 18.10 12.74
CA ASN A 443 -3.94 17.44 13.30
C ASN A 443 -4.61 16.53 12.24
N PHE A 444 -4.03 15.37 11.97
CA PHE A 444 -4.55 14.42 10.98
C PHE A 444 -5.43 13.35 11.62
N GLY A 445 -6.63 13.15 11.07
CA GLY A 445 -7.58 12.10 11.48
C GLY A 445 -7.96 11.22 10.31
N LYS A 446 -8.04 9.92 10.54
CA LYS A 446 -8.60 8.94 9.61
C LYS A 446 -10.04 8.65 10.00
N LEU A 447 -10.97 8.96 9.10
CA LEU A 447 -12.38 8.62 9.24
C LEU A 447 -12.68 7.35 8.44
N SER A 448 -13.43 6.44 9.01
CA SER A 448 -13.96 5.26 8.33
C SER A 448 -15.44 5.10 8.64
N THR A 449 -16.22 4.60 7.68
CA THR A 449 -17.65 4.34 7.83
C THR A 449 -17.99 2.93 7.36
N GLU A 450 -19.02 2.32 7.98
CA GLU A 450 -19.51 0.97 7.65
C GLU A 450 -20.92 1.06 7.03
N ILE A 451 -21.08 1.89 6.02
CA ILE A 451 -22.32 2.00 5.26
C ILE A 451 -22.38 0.90 4.21
N THR A 452 -23.42 0.06 4.29
CA THR A 452 -23.70 -0.94 3.28
C THR A 452 -24.36 -0.33 2.03
N MET A 453 -24.22 -1.01 0.90
CA MET A 453 -24.81 -0.59 -0.39
C MET A 453 -26.34 -0.41 -0.29
N PHE A 454 -27.01 -1.10 0.61
CA PHE A 454 -28.47 -1.05 0.77
C PHE A 454 -28.85 -0.55 2.17
N SER A 455 -29.58 0.56 2.23
CA SER A 455 -29.93 1.25 3.49
C SER A 455 -31.11 0.63 4.26
N GLY A 456 -31.79 -0.38 3.70
CA GLY A 456 -33.04 -0.87 4.25
C GLY A 456 -34.25 0.03 3.90
N ASN A 457 -35.37 -0.17 4.60
CA ASN A 457 -36.65 0.51 4.31
C ASN A 457 -37.01 1.59 5.35
N GLU A 458 -36.09 1.92 6.25
CA GLU A 458 -36.32 2.95 7.26
C GLU A 458 -36.05 4.34 6.67
N LEU A 459 -36.88 5.33 7.09
CA LEU A 459 -36.69 6.72 6.67
C LEU A 459 -35.64 7.46 7.50
N ALA A 460 -35.13 6.86 8.54
CA ALA A 460 -34.01 7.34 9.34
C ALA A 460 -32.83 6.40 9.14
N LEU A 461 -31.83 6.87 8.40
CA LEU A 461 -30.60 6.11 8.14
C LEU A 461 -29.55 6.54 9.15
N GLU A 462 -29.07 5.59 9.94
CA GLU A 462 -27.93 5.79 10.81
C GLU A 462 -26.62 5.62 10.01
N VAL A 463 -25.75 6.61 10.08
CA VAL A 463 -24.43 6.62 9.44
C VAL A 463 -23.39 6.44 10.54
N PRO A 464 -22.93 5.22 10.82
CA PRO A 464 -21.87 4.98 11.80
C PRO A 464 -20.53 5.37 11.22
N TYR A 465 -19.64 5.84 12.10
CA TYR A 465 -18.25 6.13 11.73
C TYR A 465 -17.30 5.93 12.89
N ILE A 466 -16.04 5.70 12.55
CA ILE A 466 -14.92 5.62 13.48
C ILE A 466 -13.88 6.64 13.04
N LEU A 467 -13.54 7.55 13.94
CA LEU A 467 -12.42 8.47 13.76
C LEU A 467 -11.22 7.98 14.57
N GLN A 468 -10.07 7.85 13.94
CA GLN A 468 -8.77 7.62 14.59
C GLN A 468 -7.87 8.83 14.35
N ARG A 469 -7.27 9.39 15.40
CA ARG A 469 -6.22 10.40 15.24
C ARG A 469 -4.88 9.73 14.96
N ILE A 470 -4.24 10.09 13.83
CA ILE A 470 -2.89 9.62 13.47
C ILE A 470 -1.89 10.80 13.51
N GLY A 471 -2.36 12.03 13.30
CA GLY A 471 -1.52 13.22 13.34
C GLY A 471 -0.81 13.43 14.66
N VAL A 472 0.46 13.86 14.57
CA VAL A 472 1.36 13.95 15.73
C VAL A 472 1.24 15.26 16.50
N ASN A 473 0.91 16.38 15.85
CA ASN A 473 0.68 17.68 16.47
C ASN A 473 -0.80 18.08 16.42
N GLY A 474 -1.08 19.27 16.96
CA GLY A 474 -2.42 19.84 16.98
C GLY A 474 -3.24 19.48 18.20
N THR A 475 -4.45 19.98 18.25
CA THR A 475 -5.32 19.92 19.43
C THR A 475 -6.09 18.62 19.59
N GLY A 476 -6.13 17.77 18.57
CA GLY A 476 -7.02 16.59 18.53
C GLY A 476 -8.50 16.95 18.42
N ASN A 477 -8.81 18.14 17.91
CA ASN A 477 -10.19 18.57 17.70
C ASN A 477 -10.61 18.33 16.26
N PHE A 478 -11.76 17.72 16.09
CA PHE A 478 -12.32 17.38 14.80
C PHE A 478 -13.82 17.70 14.78
N THR A 479 -14.33 18.02 13.60
CA THR A 479 -15.77 18.14 13.37
C THR A 479 -16.15 17.24 12.23
N ILE A 480 -17.21 16.43 12.42
CA ILE A 480 -17.74 15.54 11.40
C ILE A 480 -19.10 16.10 10.97
N THR A 481 -19.26 16.33 9.67
CA THR A 481 -20.48 16.87 9.06
C THR A 481 -20.91 15.95 7.94
N ILE A 482 -22.22 15.77 7.77
CA ILE A 482 -22.79 15.13 6.60
C ILE A 482 -23.49 16.18 5.76
N GLU A 483 -23.17 16.22 4.48
CA GLU A 483 -23.84 17.07 3.50
C GLU A 483 -24.67 16.24 2.53
N ALA A 484 -25.96 16.58 2.43
CA ALA A 484 -26.87 15.91 1.50
C ALA A 484 -26.52 16.28 0.05
N VAL A 485 -26.38 15.27 -0.81
CA VAL A 485 -26.18 15.43 -2.25
C VAL A 485 -27.45 15.08 -3.02
N SER A 486 -28.16 14.03 -2.62
CA SER A 486 -29.41 13.62 -3.26
C SER A 486 -30.61 14.35 -2.64
N ASP A 487 -31.58 14.76 -3.48
CA ASP A 487 -32.79 15.51 -3.08
C ASP A 487 -33.74 14.72 -2.16
N ASN A 488 -33.57 13.42 -2.05
CA ASN A 488 -34.36 12.56 -1.17
C ASN A 488 -33.88 12.56 0.30
N ILE A 489 -32.80 13.24 0.62
CA ILE A 489 -32.39 13.55 1.99
C ILE A 489 -33.05 14.86 2.42
N THR A 490 -33.93 14.80 3.41
CA THR A 490 -34.69 15.96 3.86
C THR A 490 -34.14 16.64 5.10
N ASN A 491 -33.36 15.92 5.89
CA ASN A 491 -32.71 16.46 7.07
C ASN A 491 -31.46 15.62 7.39
N VAL A 492 -30.44 16.28 7.94
CA VAL A 492 -29.24 15.68 8.51
C VAL A 492 -29.10 16.23 9.92
N GLU A 493 -28.71 15.46 10.88
CA GLU A 493 -28.42 15.92 12.23
C GLU A 493 -27.26 16.92 12.26
N GLU A 494 -27.16 17.71 13.32
CA GLU A 494 -26.11 18.72 13.47
C GLU A 494 -24.72 18.05 13.52
N ALA A 495 -23.71 18.79 13.05
CA ALA A 495 -22.31 18.37 13.07
C ALA A 495 -21.85 17.93 14.46
N LEU A 496 -21.12 16.83 14.53
CA LEU A 496 -20.51 16.33 15.76
C LEU A 496 -19.10 16.91 15.95
N SER A 497 -18.83 17.46 17.12
CA SER A 497 -17.50 17.94 17.51
C SER A 497 -16.84 16.97 18.48
N ILE A 498 -15.67 16.47 18.10
CA ILE A 498 -14.78 15.64 18.92
C ILE A 498 -13.62 16.52 19.38
N ASN A 499 -13.31 16.53 20.68
CA ASN A 499 -12.29 17.43 21.22
C ASN A 499 -11.25 16.68 22.04
N GLY A 500 -9.98 17.01 21.81
CA GLY A 500 -8.86 16.54 22.61
C GLY A 500 -8.52 15.07 22.39
N LEU A 501 -8.82 14.49 21.22
CA LEU A 501 -8.45 13.12 20.89
C LEU A 501 -6.92 13.00 20.88
N ALA A 502 -6.37 12.06 21.65
CA ALA A 502 -4.94 11.80 21.71
C ALA A 502 -4.46 11.05 20.45
N PRO A 503 -3.16 11.16 20.06
CA PRO A 503 -2.63 10.33 18.99
C PRO A 503 -2.91 8.84 19.21
N LEU A 504 -3.32 8.13 18.16
CA LEU A 504 -3.79 6.74 18.11
C LEU A 504 -5.12 6.47 18.82
N GLU A 505 -5.70 7.43 19.50
CA GLU A 505 -7.01 7.27 20.09
C GLU A 505 -8.09 7.20 19.00
N THR A 506 -9.10 6.35 19.24
CA THR A 506 -10.25 6.17 18.34
C THR A 506 -11.53 6.58 19.05
N GLN A 507 -12.45 7.20 18.29
CA GLN A 507 -13.81 7.44 18.75
C GLN A 507 -14.80 6.97 17.71
N ALA A 508 -15.77 6.14 18.13
CA ALA A 508 -16.89 5.70 17.31
C ALA A 508 -18.14 6.49 17.69
N ASP A 509 -18.92 6.90 16.68
CA ASP A 509 -20.21 7.57 16.86
C ASP A 509 -21.07 7.37 15.58
N SER A 510 -22.25 8.01 15.51
CA SER A 510 -23.12 7.96 14.35
C SER A 510 -23.89 9.26 14.18
N THR A 511 -24.32 9.54 12.95
CA THR A 511 -25.19 10.66 12.60
C THR A 511 -26.44 10.14 11.89
N ILE A 512 -27.60 10.72 12.14
CA ILE A 512 -28.84 10.30 11.48
C ILE A 512 -29.18 11.18 10.30
N ILE A 513 -29.43 10.54 9.15
CA ILE A 513 -29.98 11.16 7.96
C ILE A 513 -31.48 10.83 7.90
N THR A 514 -32.34 11.84 7.65
CA THR A 514 -33.77 11.63 7.44
C THR A 514 -34.09 11.69 5.96
N LEU A 515 -34.74 10.65 5.46
CA LEU A 515 -35.12 10.51 4.06
C LEU A 515 -36.54 11.04 3.81
N SER A 516 -36.82 11.42 2.59
CA SER A 516 -38.15 11.78 2.13
C SER A 516 -39.12 10.61 2.22
N PRO A 517 -40.35 10.80 2.73
CA PRO A 517 -41.38 9.76 2.65
C PRO A 517 -41.82 9.43 1.21
N GLU A 518 -41.43 10.22 0.23
CA GLU A 518 -41.68 10.00 -1.21
C GLU A 518 -40.58 9.12 -1.84
N ILE A 519 -39.51 8.76 -1.10
CA ILE A 519 -38.40 7.95 -1.61
C ILE A 519 -38.94 6.57 -2.03
N THR A 520 -38.46 6.09 -3.15
CA THR A 520 -38.86 4.79 -3.69
C THR A 520 -37.66 3.81 -3.65
N ILE A 521 -37.96 2.51 -3.61
CA ILE A 521 -36.89 1.49 -3.59
C ILE A 521 -36.07 1.56 -4.84
N GLY A 522 -34.75 1.50 -4.66
CA GLY A 522 -33.75 1.67 -5.70
C GLY A 522 -33.33 3.12 -5.92
N ASP A 523 -33.97 4.09 -5.24
CA ASP A 523 -33.46 5.47 -5.31
C ASP A 523 -32.11 5.57 -4.61
N PRO A 524 -31.11 6.24 -5.21
CA PRO A 524 -29.82 6.45 -4.58
C PRO A 524 -29.91 7.47 -3.45
N ILE A 525 -29.28 7.17 -2.32
CA ILE A 525 -29.04 8.05 -1.20
C ILE A 525 -27.58 8.48 -1.29
N VAL A 526 -27.31 9.72 -1.70
CA VAL A 526 -25.96 10.23 -1.89
C VAL A 526 -25.71 11.36 -0.91
N PHE A 527 -24.63 11.28 -0.18
CA PHE A 527 -24.18 12.32 0.74
C PHE A 527 -22.66 12.34 0.84
N ASP A 528 -22.12 13.47 1.26
CA ASP A 528 -20.73 13.60 1.58
C ASP A 528 -20.56 13.56 3.10
N ILE A 529 -19.60 12.76 3.59
CA ILE A 529 -19.14 12.81 4.97
C ILE A 529 -17.85 13.62 4.99
N ILE A 530 -17.83 14.66 5.80
CA ILE A 530 -16.78 15.67 5.83
C ILE A 530 -16.13 15.65 7.21
N LEU A 531 -14.84 15.39 7.25
CA LEU A 531 -14.00 15.53 8.42
C LEU A 531 -13.23 16.85 8.35
N ASN A 532 -13.58 17.79 9.21
CA ASN A 532 -12.80 19.01 9.43
C ASN A 532 -11.82 18.80 10.60
N ASN A 533 -10.55 19.06 10.39
CA ASN A 533 -9.49 18.93 11.40
C ASN A 533 -9.06 20.29 12.00
N GLY A 534 -9.80 21.37 11.70
CA GLY A 534 -9.50 22.72 12.10
C GLY A 534 -8.62 23.51 11.11
N MET A 535 -8.10 22.85 10.07
CA MET A 535 -7.27 23.44 9.02
C MET A 535 -7.91 23.28 7.64
N TYR A 536 -8.38 22.08 7.32
CA TYR A 536 -9.02 21.74 6.03
C TYR A 536 -10.08 20.67 6.23
N ASP A 537 -10.88 20.47 5.18
CA ASP A 537 -11.88 19.43 5.11
C ASP A 537 -11.37 18.24 4.30
N VAL A 538 -11.56 17.03 4.83
CA VAL A 538 -11.43 15.77 4.08
C VAL A 538 -12.83 15.28 3.77
N ASN A 539 -13.14 15.07 2.50
CA ASN A 539 -14.46 14.78 2.02
C ASN A 539 -14.52 13.40 1.36
N GLU A 540 -15.47 12.57 1.78
CA GLU A 540 -15.73 11.26 1.19
C GLU A 540 -17.19 11.17 0.74
N ARG A 541 -17.41 10.81 -0.53
CA ARG A 541 -18.75 10.63 -1.08
C ARG A 541 -19.23 9.22 -0.89
N ILE A 542 -20.36 9.08 -0.21
CA ILE A 542 -21.04 7.81 0.05
C ILE A 542 -22.27 7.70 -0.82
N THR A 543 -22.46 6.53 -1.44
CA THR A 543 -23.68 6.18 -2.16
C THR A 543 -24.25 4.88 -1.60
N SER A 544 -25.49 4.94 -1.14
CA SER A 544 -26.30 3.79 -0.74
C SER A 544 -27.60 3.80 -1.51
N PHE A 545 -28.34 2.69 -1.57
CA PHE A 545 -29.64 2.61 -2.24
C PHE A 545 -30.74 2.31 -1.23
N TYR A 546 -31.83 3.07 -1.34
CA TYR A 546 -32.99 2.86 -0.47
C TYR A 546 -33.68 1.53 -0.78
N GLY A 547 -33.86 0.71 0.22
CA GLY A 547 -34.56 -0.55 0.14
C GLY A 547 -33.83 -1.71 0.80
N SER A 548 -34.61 -2.70 1.19
CA SER A 548 -34.06 -3.98 1.65
C SER A 548 -33.85 -4.90 0.46
N PRO A 549 -32.63 -5.42 0.24
CA PRO A 549 -32.35 -6.26 -0.91
C PRO A 549 -33.06 -7.62 -0.80
N ALA A 550 -33.40 -8.18 -1.97
CA ALA A 550 -33.71 -9.58 -2.09
C ALA A 550 -32.41 -10.37 -2.27
N ILE A 551 -32.28 -11.46 -1.53
CA ILE A 551 -31.13 -12.36 -1.62
C ILE A 551 -31.41 -13.33 -2.76
N LEU A 552 -30.63 -13.28 -3.84
CA LEU A 552 -30.71 -14.23 -4.95
C LEU A 552 -29.84 -15.48 -4.72
N PHE A 553 -28.75 -15.31 -4.04
CA PHE A 553 -27.84 -16.40 -3.65
C PHE A 553 -27.38 -16.19 -2.22
N LYS A 554 -27.28 -17.29 -1.46
CA LYS A 554 -26.70 -17.29 -0.12
C LYS A 554 -26.01 -18.61 0.16
N ASP A 555 -24.81 -18.54 0.69
CA ASP A 555 -24.07 -19.67 1.25
C ASP A 555 -23.42 -19.25 2.58
N ASN A 556 -23.48 -20.10 3.58
CA ASN A 556 -22.97 -19.85 4.94
C ASN A 556 -21.66 -20.59 5.22
N GLY A 557 -20.92 -20.97 4.19
CA GLY A 557 -19.62 -21.63 4.31
C GLY A 557 -19.64 -23.10 4.74
N ASP A 558 -20.80 -23.70 5.00
CA ASP A 558 -20.89 -25.07 5.53
C ASP A 558 -20.56 -26.17 4.49
N SER A 559 -20.59 -25.87 3.20
CA SER A 559 -20.36 -26.85 2.13
C SER A 559 -19.75 -26.24 0.88
N ALA A 560 -18.60 -26.74 0.46
CA ALA A 560 -17.96 -26.36 -0.81
C ALA A 560 -18.54 -27.08 -2.04
N THR A 561 -19.59 -27.90 -1.91
CA THR A 561 -20.11 -28.77 -3.00
C THR A 561 -21.63 -28.70 -3.20
N VAL A 562 -22.37 -28.03 -2.35
CA VAL A 562 -23.84 -27.92 -2.48
C VAL A 562 -24.20 -26.81 -3.46
N ASN A 563 -23.63 -25.62 -3.26
CA ASN A 563 -23.89 -24.43 -4.07
C ASN A 563 -22.73 -24.08 -5.02
N PHE A 564 -21.68 -24.89 -4.99
CA PHE A 564 -20.45 -24.61 -5.75
C PHE A 564 -19.98 -25.82 -6.56
N GLU A 565 -19.24 -25.52 -7.62
CA GLU A 565 -18.40 -26.46 -8.36
C GLU A 565 -16.94 -26.16 -8.05
N SER A 566 -16.23 -27.15 -7.50
CA SER A 566 -14.81 -27.08 -7.23
C SER A 566 -14.18 -28.45 -7.18
N ASN A 567 -12.86 -28.55 -7.48
CA ASN A 567 -12.11 -29.80 -7.38
C ASN A 567 -11.22 -29.85 -6.14
N ASP A 568 -10.73 -28.69 -5.65
CA ASP A 568 -9.66 -28.62 -4.65
C ASP A 568 -10.06 -27.82 -3.40
N TRP A 569 -11.03 -26.91 -3.52
CA TRP A 569 -11.56 -26.14 -2.38
C TRP A 569 -12.44 -27.01 -1.48
N GLY A 570 -12.39 -26.74 -0.18
CA GLY A 570 -13.15 -27.47 0.80
C GLY A 570 -13.62 -26.60 1.96
N THR A 571 -14.05 -27.24 3.05
CA THR A 571 -14.51 -26.51 4.24
C THR A 571 -13.65 -26.82 5.45
N THR A 572 -13.48 -25.82 6.32
CA THR A 572 -12.78 -25.98 7.59
C THR A 572 -13.62 -25.48 8.76
N ALA A 573 -13.41 -26.09 9.93
CA ALA A 573 -13.93 -25.62 11.20
C ALA A 573 -12.85 -24.96 12.08
N ALA A 574 -11.65 -24.78 11.53
CA ALA A 574 -10.54 -24.15 12.24
C ALA A 574 -10.71 -22.63 12.37
N SER A 575 -11.33 -22.01 11.36
CA SER A 575 -11.66 -20.58 11.36
C SER A 575 -12.96 -20.37 10.60
N PHE A 576 -13.89 -19.58 11.13
CA PHE A 576 -15.16 -19.23 10.50
C PHE A 576 -15.67 -17.89 11.06
N GLN A 577 -16.46 -17.16 10.28
CA GLN A 577 -17.15 -15.95 10.69
C GLN A 577 -18.52 -16.32 11.31
N SER A 578 -19.36 -17.00 10.57
CA SER A 578 -20.61 -17.56 11.11
C SER A 578 -20.39 -18.97 11.69
N PRO A 579 -21.14 -19.37 12.72
CA PRO A 579 -20.93 -20.66 13.38
C PRO A 579 -21.15 -21.85 12.46
N GLY A 580 -20.14 -22.69 12.37
CA GLY A 580 -20.10 -23.94 11.63
C GLY A 580 -18.76 -24.14 10.96
N ARG A 581 -18.65 -23.66 9.78
CA ARG A 581 -17.46 -23.81 8.92
C ARG A 581 -17.35 -22.61 7.99
N SER A 582 -16.18 -22.46 7.39
CA SER A 582 -15.96 -21.57 6.23
C SER A 582 -15.42 -22.37 5.04
N ILE A 583 -15.43 -21.79 3.87
CA ILE A 583 -14.82 -22.34 2.65
C ILE A 583 -13.40 -21.80 2.49
N THR A 584 -12.48 -22.69 2.10
CA THR A 584 -11.06 -22.34 1.86
C THR A 584 -10.49 -23.18 0.72
N ASP A 585 -9.46 -22.65 0.06
CA ASP A 585 -8.61 -23.37 -0.89
C ASP A 585 -7.70 -24.42 -0.23
N SER A 586 -7.49 -24.30 1.07
CA SER A 586 -6.50 -25.06 1.86
C SER A 586 -7.12 -25.80 3.06
N PRO A 587 -8.16 -26.66 2.86
CA PRO A 587 -8.92 -27.25 3.96
C PRO A 587 -8.13 -28.23 4.83
N ASN A 588 -6.94 -28.64 4.41
CA ASN A 588 -6.11 -29.67 5.08
C ASN A 588 -4.76 -29.12 5.60
N GLY A 589 -4.55 -27.84 5.57
CA GLY A 589 -3.30 -27.17 5.92
C GLY A 589 -2.98 -26.09 4.88
N ASP A 590 -1.73 -25.78 4.65
CA ASP A 590 -1.34 -24.79 3.65
C ASP A 590 -1.70 -25.26 2.22
N TYR A 591 -1.96 -24.32 1.31
CA TYR A 591 -2.20 -24.63 -0.10
C TYR A 591 -0.96 -25.24 -0.76
N GLU A 592 -1.13 -25.89 -1.93
CA GLU A 592 0.00 -26.50 -2.66
C GLU A 592 0.60 -25.54 -3.70
N ASN A 593 1.86 -25.78 -4.07
CA ASN A 593 2.56 -25.07 -5.13
C ASN A 593 2.02 -25.44 -6.52
N ASN A 594 2.15 -24.53 -7.49
CA ASN A 594 1.75 -24.69 -8.89
C ASN A 594 0.25 -24.96 -9.06
N LEU A 595 -0.58 -24.42 -8.20
CA LEU A 595 -2.03 -24.50 -8.33
C LEU A 595 -2.57 -23.47 -9.31
N ASN A 596 -3.65 -23.86 -9.95
CA ASN A 596 -4.59 -22.98 -10.63
C ASN A 596 -5.97 -23.58 -10.37
N SER A 597 -6.51 -23.30 -9.21
CA SER A 597 -7.74 -23.88 -8.71
C SER A 597 -8.82 -22.83 -8.54
N SER A 598 -10.08 -23.22 -8.57
CA SER A 598 -11.18 -22.29 -8.36
C SER A 598 -12.39 -22.95 -7.70
N ILE A 599 -13.18 -22.13 -7.04
CA ILE A 599 -14.51 -22.48 -6.56
C ILE A 599 -15.53 -21.53 -7.20
N GLN A 600 -16.52 -22.06 -7.89
CA GLN A 600 -17.49 -21.34 -8.69
C GLN A 600 -18.90 -21.60 -8.20
N ILE A 601 -19.76 -20.59 -8.20
CA ILE A 601 -21.20 -20.79 -7.97
C ILE A 601 -21.76 -21.69 -9.07
N SER A 602 -22.46 -22.76 -8.69
CA SER A 602 -22.92 -23.82 -9.61
C SER A 602 -24.08 -23.41 -10.51
N GLU A 603 -24.83 -22.38 -10.13
CA GLU A 603 -25.99 -21.87 -10.87
C GLU A 603 -25.76 -20.43 -11.31
N ASN A 604 -26.32 -20.06 -12.46
CA ASN A 604 -26.30 -18.67 -12.87
C ASN A 604 -27.31 -17.86 -12.09
N ILE A 605 -26.92 -16.66 -11.71
CA ILE A 605 -27.76 -15.70 -10.98
C ILE A 605 -28.31 -14.67 -11.95
N ASP A 606 -29.62 -14.58 -12.08
CA ASP A 606 -30.28 -13.66 -13.00
C ASP A 606 -30.45 -12.27 -12.35
N LEU A 607 -29.77 -11.27 -12.89
CA LEU A 607 -29.87 -9.88 -12.47
C LEU A 607 -30.84 -9.05 -13.32
N THR A 608 -31.65 -9.71 -14.18
CA THR A 608 -32.64 -9.03 -15.01
C THR A 608 -33.68 -8.33 -14.15
N GLY A 609 -33.86 -7.03 -14.39
CA GLY A 609 -34.85 -6.20 -13.66
C GLY A 609 -34.38 -5.75 -12.26
N ALA A 610 -33.15 -6.02 -11.86
CA ALA A 610 -32.53 -5.36 -10.72
C ALA A 610 -32.28 -3.88 -11.01
N THR A 611 -32.31 -3.05 -9.99
CA THR A 611 -31.94 -1.61 -10.05
C THR A 611 -30.62 -1.32 -9.36
N ALA A 612 -30.19 -2.22 -8.48
CA ALA A 612 -28.87 -2.27 -7.87
C ALA A 612 -28.56 -3.71 -7.49
N ALA A 613 -27.32 -4.10 -7.54
CA ALA A 613 -26.87 -5.45 -7.22
C ALA A 613 -25.50 -5.45 -6.54
N SER A 614 -25.29 -6.34 -5.55
CA SER A 614 -24.00 -6.56 -4.92
C SER A 614 -23.71 -8.04 -4.69
N ILE A 615 -22.40 -8.35 -4.58
CA ILE A 615 -21.91 -9.59 -3.97
C ILE A 615 -21.19 -9.21 -2.68
N SER A 616 -21.55 -9.87 -1.58
CA SER A 616 -20.95 -9.62 -0.28
C SER A 616 -20.52 -10.90 0.40
N PHE A 617 -19.45 -10.86 1.18
CA PHE A 617 -18.89 -11.99 1.91
C PHE A 617 -17.96 -11.50 3.02
N TYR A 618 -17.66 -12.37 3.97
CA TYR A 618 -16.54 -12.18 4.86
C TYR A 618 -15.34 -12.94 4.33
N THR A 619 -14.15 -12.34 4.46
CA THR A 619 -12.89 -12.97 4.04
C THR A 619 -11.79 -12.77 5.07
N ARG A 620 -10.85 -13.69 5.08
CA ARG A 620 -9.52 -13.60 5.67
C ARG A 620 -8.55 -14.37 4.79
N PHE A 621 -7.28 -14.01 4.80
CA PHE A 621 -6.29 -14.72 4.00
C PHE A 621 -4.88 -14.59 4.56
N ASP A 622 -4.06 -15.58 4.21
CA ASP A 622 -2.61 -15.56 4.32
C ASP A 622 -2.07 -16.20 3.03
N ILE A 623 -1.69 -15.36 2.09
CA ILE A 623 -1.27 -15.73 0.72
C ILE A 623 0.09 -15.12 0.50
N GLU A 624 1.01 -15.87 -0.10
CA GLU A 624 2.34 -15.35 -0.37
C GLU A 624 2.30 -14.01 -1.12
N PRO A 625 2.82 -12.92 -0.53
CA PRO A 625 2.78 -11.62 -1.19
C PRO A 625 3.62 -11.61 -2.47
N ASN A 626 3.13 -10.93 -3.49
CA ASN A 626 3.80 -10.68 -4.76
C ASN A 626 4.02 -11.87 -5.70
N PHE A 627 3.60 -13.08 -5.34
CA PHE A 627 3.72 -14.29 -6.20
C PHE A 627 2.41 -15.05 -6.33
N ASP A 628 1.83 -15.46 -5.20
CA ASP A 628 0.56 -16.16 -5.18
C ASP A 628 -0.59 -15.16 -5.07
N TYR A 629 -1.78 -15.55 -5.53
CA TYR A 629 -2.92 -14.65 -5.47
C TYR A 629 -4.26 -15.37 -5.60
N VAL A 630 -5.31 -14.71 -5.09
CA VAL A 630 -6.70 -15.06 -5.35
C VAL A 630 -7.39 -13.92 -6.08
N GLN A 631 -8.27 -14.25 -7.03
CA GLN A 631 -9.15 -13.29 -7.72
C GLN A 631 -10.61 -13.63 -7.45
N LEU A 632 -11.43 -12.62 -7.18
CA LEU A 632 -12.88 -12.71 -7.34
C LEU A 632 -13.19 -12.35 -8.78
N GLU A 633 -13.81 -13.26 -9.51
CA GLU A 633 -14.10 -13.08 -10.93
C GLU A 633 -15.59 -13.29 -11.22
N ILE A 634 -16.14 -12.48 -12.12
CA ILE A 634 -17.53 -12.57 -12.63
C ILE A 634 -17.53 -13.02 -14.10
N SER A 635 -18.48 -13.86 -14.46
CA SER A 635 -18.72 -14.27 -15.85
C SER A 635 -20.18 -14.01 -16.23
N ILE A 636 -20.39 -13.50 -17.45
CA ILE A 636 -21.71 -13.30 -18.07
C ILE A 636 -22.01 -14.31 -19.19
N ASP A 637 -21.09 -15.21 -19.46
CA ASP A 637 -21.13 -16.16 -20.57
C ASP A 637 -21.02 -17.64 -20.13
N ASN A 638 -21.50 -17.94 -18.93
CA ASN A 638 -21.50 -19.28 -18.30
C ASN A 638 -20.07 -19.82 -18.10
N GLY A 639 -19.14 -18.97 -17.69
CA GLY A 639 -17.78 -19.38 -17.34
C GLY A 639 -16.83 -19.53 -18.52
N LEU A 640 -17.18 -19.05 -19.72
CA LEU A 640 -16.28 -19.06 -20.89
C LEU A 640 -15.24 -17.95 -20.81
N SER A 641 -15.62 -16.78 -20.27
CA SER A 641 -14.72 -15.69 -19.94
C SER A 641 -15.00 -15.16 -18.54
N TRP A 642 -13.97 -14.57 -17.92
CA TRP A 642 -14.00 -14.13 -16.55
C TRP A 642 -13.40 -12.74 -16.42
N GLU A 643 -14.04 -11.89 -15.65
CA GLU A 643 -13.61 -10.52 -15.37
C GLU A 643 -13.29 -10.37 -13.87
N PRO A 644 -12.02 -10.14 -13.49
CA PRO A 644 -11.64 -9.91 -12.12
C PRO A 644 -12.25 -8.63 -11.56
N GLN A 645 -12.69 -8.69 -10.31
CA GLN A 645 -13.39 -7.60 -9.64
C GLN A 645 -12.48 -6.86 -8.67
N CYS A 646 -12.59 -5.53 -8.68
CA CYS A 646 -12.00 -4.68 -7.65
C CYS A 646 -12.84 -4.76 -6.38
N THR A 647 -12.19 -4.89 -5.24
CA THR A 647 -12.80 -4.82 -3.91
C THR A 647 -12.00 -3.87 -3.01
N GLY A 648 -12.48 -3.63 -1.80
CA GLY A 648 -11.76 -2.82 -0.83
C GLY A 648 -10.41 -3.41 -0.38
N LEU A 649 -10.22 -4.72 -0.56
CA LEU A 649 -9.03 -5.47 -0.12
C LEU A 649 -8.15 -5.98 -1.26
N THR A 650 -8.52 -5.76 -2.53
CA THR A 650 -7.70 -6.16 -3.68
C THR A 650 -6.61 -5.14 -3.95
N THR A 651 -5.48 -5.64 -4.43
CA THR A 651 -4.34 -4.87 -4.97
C THR A 651 -4.18 -5.17 -6.46
N ILE A 652 -3.31 -4.45 -7.15
CA ILE A 652 -3.03 -4.71 -8.56
C ILE A 652 -1.84 -5.65 -8.69
N GLY A 653 -2.04 -6.76 -9.40
CA GLY A 653 -1.01 -7.76 -9.63
C GLY A 653 0.22 -7.22 -10.36
N ASN A 654 1.38 -7.67 -9.93
CA ASN A 654 2.68 -7.37 -10.56
C ASN A 654 3.00 -8.35 -11.70
N SER A 655 4.22 -8.24 -12.28
CA SER A 655 4.68 -9.08 -13.40
C SER A 655 4.84 -10.58 -13.07
N ASP A 656 4.88 -10.96 -11.79
CA ASP A 656 4.99 -12.35 -11.34
C ASP A 656 3.60 -12.94 -10.99
N GLN A 657 2.54 -12.12 -11.07
CA GLN A 657 1.14 -12.45 -10.81
C GLN A 657 0.26 -12.20 -12.06
N ALA A 658 -1.03 -11.93 -11.89
CA ALA A 658 -1.91 -11.43 -12.95
C ALA A 658 -1.65 -9.93 -13.16
N GLU A 659 -0.64 -9.56 -13.95
CA GLU A 659 -0.16 -8.20 -14.14
C GLU A 659 -1.29 -7.24 -14.54
N GLY A 660 -1.44 -6.16 -13.76
CA GLY A 660 -2.43 -5.12 -14.00
C GLY A 660 -3.87 -5.50 -13.64
N GLN A 661 -4.11 -6.67 -13.02
CA GLN A 661 -5.44 -7.13 -12.62
C GLN A 661 -5.63 -7.06 -11.11
N PRO A 662 -6.87 -6.83 -10.62
CA PRO A 662 -7.16 -6.88 -9.18
C PRO A 662 -7.02 -8.30 -8.64
N LEU A 663 -6.43 -8.41 -7.45
CA LEU A 663 -6.21 -9.68 -6.77
C LEU A 663 -5.98 -9.50 -5.26
N TYR A 664 -6.17 -10.57 -4.50
CA TYR A 664 -5.82 -10.66 -3.09
C TYR A 664 -4.48 -11.36 -2.94
N HIS A 665 -3.59 -10.80 -2.13
CA HIS A 665 -2.36 -11.43 -1.65
C HIS A 665 -1.91 -10.81 -0.33
N GLY A 666 -0.88 -11.35 0.31
CA GLY A 666 -0.42 -10.89 1.61
C GLY A 666 -1.23 -11.46 2.76
N THR A 667 -1.30 -10.77 3.89
CA THR A 667 -1.84 -11.32 5.14
C THR A 667 -2.95 -10.45 5.71
N LEU A 668 -4.15 -11.03 5.85
CA LEU A 668 -5.31 -10.48 6.55
C LEU A 668 -5.88 -11.56 7.47
N LEU A 669 -5.51 -11.56 8.75
CA LEU A 669 -5.86 -12.64 9.68
C LEU A 669 -7.23 -12.48 10.34
N ASN A 670 -7.78 -11.28 10.34
CA ASN A 670 -9.11 -11.00 10.89
C ASN A 670 -10.17 -11.14 9.79
N TRP A 671 -11.33 -11.72 10.15
CA TRP A 671 -12.48 -11.73 9.27
C TRP A 671 -12.94 -10.31 8.96
N THR A 672 -12.93 -9.94 7.69
CA THR A 672 -13.29 -8.60 7.19
C THR A 672 -14.43 -8.73 6.20
N PHE A 673 -15.40 -7.85 6.31
CA PHE A 673 -16.54 -7.79 5.39
C PHE A 673 -16.15 -7.11 4.10
N GLU A 674 -16.54 -7.70 2.98
CA GLU A 674 -16.42 -7.14 1.63
C GLU A 674 -17.79 -7.06 0.96
N GLU A 675 -18.05 -5.94 0.29
CA GLU A 675 -19.24 -5.79 -0.55
C GLU A 675 -18.83 -5.14 -1.88
N VAL A 676 -19.10 -5.82 -2.98
CA VAL A 676 -18.70 -5.44 -4.33
C VAL A 676 -19.93 -5.07 -5.15
N ASN A 677 -19.91 -3.90 -5.74
CA ASN A 677 -20.98 -3.43 -6.62
C ASN A 677 -21.01 -4.25 -7.92
N LEU A 678 -22.18 -4.78 -8.28
CA LEU A 678 -22.45 -5.54 -9.50
C LEU A 678 -23.36 -4.77 -10.49
N ASP A 679 -23.55 -3.47 -10.31
CA ASP A 679 -24.48 -2.69 -11.14
C ASP A 679 -24.14 -2.72 -12.64
N GLN A 680 -22.85 -2.88 -12.98
CA GLN A 680 -22.40 -3.06 -14.37
C GLN A 680 -22.94 -4.34 -15.05
N TYR A 681 -23.39 -5.31 -14.24
CA TYR A 681 -23.95 -6.57 -14.71
C TYR A 681 -25.48 -6.62 -14.66
N ILE A 682 -26.14 -5.52 -14.33
CA ILE A 682 -27.61 -5.45 -14.29
C ILE A 682 -28.19 -5.74 -15.68
N GLY A 683 -29.14 -6.66 -15.72
CA GLY A 683 -29.73 -7.15 -16.97
C GLY A 683 -29.11 -8.40 -17.55
N GLU A 684 -28.00 -8.86 -16.99
CA GLU A 684 -27.30 -10.07 -17.37
C GLU A 684 -27.57 -11.23 -16.40
N SER A 685 -27.17 -12.42 -16.80
CA SER A 685 -27.13 -13.62 -15.95
C SER A 685 -25.69 -13.94 -15.65
N ILE A 686 -25.29 -13.88 -14.39
CA ILE A 686 -23.91 -13.99 -13.96
C ILE A 686 -23.61 -15.27 -13.21
N THR A 687 -22.35 -15.67 -13.18
CA THR A 687 -21.78 -16.57 -12.17
C THR A 687 -20.52 -15.94 -11.61
N ALA A 688 -20.15 -16.29 -10.37
CA ALA A 688 -18.96 -15.79 -9.69
C ALA A 688 -18.06 -16.92 -9.25
N ARG A 689 -16.75 -16.65 -9.19
CA ARG A 689 -15.79 -17.60 -8.63
C ARG A 689 -14.68 -16.89 -7.85
N PHE A 690 -14.08 -17.63 -6.90
CA PHE A 690 -12.76 -17.34 -6.40
C PHE A 690 -11.74 -18.26 -7.08
N LYS A 691 -10.61 -17.73 -7.50
CA LYS A 691 -9.57 -18.44 -8.23
C LYS A 691 -8.22 -18.21 -7.59
N LEU A 692 -7.60 -19.27 -7.06
CA LEU A 692 -6.24 -19.28 -6.54
C LEU A 692 -5.25 -19.68 -7.65
N VAL A 693 -4.17 -18.93 -7.75
CA VAL A 693 -3.00 -19.25 -8.58
C VAL A 693 -1.75 -19.16 -7.70
N THR A 694 -0.91 -20.20 -7.71
CA THR A 694 0.31 -20.26 -6.90
C THR A 694 1.52 -20.57 -7.76
N ASP A 695 2.68 -20.03 -7.34
CA ASP A 695 3.96 -20.36 -7.96
C ASP A 695 4.52 -21.73 -7.47
N ASN A 696 5.82 -21.97 -7.57
CA ASN A 696 6.41 -23.27 -7.29
C ASN A 696 7.19 -23.33 -5.95
N PHE A 697 6.99 -22.35 -5.02
CA PHE A 697 7.86 -22.28 -3.86
C PHE A 697 7.14 -22.21 -2.50
N VAL A 698 6.66 -21.04 -2.08
CA VAL A 698 6.10 -20.88 -0.73
C VAL A 698 4.63 -21.26 -0.72
N VAL A 699 4.21 -21.82 0.37
CA VAL A 699 2.80 -22.10 0.66
C VAL A 699 2.42 -21.40 1.96
N ALA A 700 1.15 -21.02 2.08
CA ALA A 700 0.60 -20.38 3.26
C ALA A 700 -0.81 -20.88 3.55
N ASP A 701 -1.44 -20.38 4.60
CA ASP A 701 -2.76 -20.84 5.09
C ASP A 701 -3.91 -20.63 4.09
N GLY A 702 -3.74 -19.75 3.10
CA GLY A 702 -4.63 -19.59 1.96
C GLY A 702 -5.73 -18.56 2.17
N PHE A 703 -6.74 -18.62 1.29
CA PHE A 703 -7.89 -17.72 1.27
C PHE A 703 -9.12 -18.40 1.85
N TYR A 704 -9.85 -17.65 2.66
CA TYR A 704 -11.08 -18.09 3.30
C TYR A 704 -12.21 -17.15 2.97
N PHE A 705 -13.41 -17.68 2.72
CA PHE A 705 -14.62 -16.88 2.68
C PHE A 705 -15.78 -17.55 3.42
N ASP A 706 -16.71 -16.72 3.90
CA ASP A 706 -17.89 -17.13 4.66
C ASP A 706 -19.04 -16.17 4.38
N ASP A 707 -20.29 -16.61 4.62
CA ASP A 707 -21.51 -15.82 4.46
C ASP A 707 -21.63 -15.12 3.07
N LEU A 708 -21.27 -15.80 1.98
CA LEU A 708 -21.38 -15.28 0.62
C LEU A 708 -22.84 -15.04 0.23
N GLN A 709 -23.15 -13.81 -0.22
CA GLN A 709 -24.48 -13.45 -0.68
C GLN A 709 -24.42 -12.64 -1.99
N ILE A 710 -25.41 -12.85 -2.86
CA ILE A 710 -25.69 -11.94 -3.97
C ILE A 710 -27.05 -11.30 -3.71
N ASN A 711 -27.04 -9.99 -3.58
CA ASN A 711 -28.15 -9.16 -3.18
C ASN A 711 -28.59 -8.27 -4.35
N VAL A 712 -29.88 -8.07 -4.50
CA VAL A 712 -30.43 -7.16 -5.53
C VAL A 712 -31.57 -6.31 -4.97
N LEU A 713 -31.68 -5.08 -5.45
CA LEU A 713 -32.92 -4.32 -5.37
C LEU A 713 -33.75 -4.53 -6.65
N ASN A 714 -34.99 -4.84 -6.48
CA ASN A 714 -35.91 -4.99 -7.61
C ASN A 714 -37.21 -4.25 -7.30
N PRO A 715 -37.49 -3.10 -7.95
CA PRO A 715 -38.68 -2.31 -7.70
C PRO A 715 -39.99 -3.03 -7.97
N SER A 716 -39.98 -4.01 -8.88
CA SER A 716 -41.17 -4.80 -9.24
C SER A 716 -41.56 -5.87 -8.19
N ASN A 717 -40.66 -6.19 -7.24
CA ASN A 717 -40.92 -7.12 -6.14
C ASN A 717 -41.49 -6.44 -4.88
N LEU A 718 -41.86 -5.19 -4.94
CA LEU A 718 -42.47 -4.43 -3.87
C LEU A 718 -44.01 -4.43 -3.83
N SER A 719 -44.65 -5.21 -4.60
CA SER A 719 -45.79 -5.83 -4.02
C SER A 719 -45.22 -6.70 -2.89
N VAL A 720 -45.77 -6.60 -1.68
CA VAL A 720 -45.79 -7.71 -0.72
C VAL A 720 -46.42 -8.88 -1.48
N GLY A 721 -45.65 -9.37 -2.44
CA GLY A 721 -45.97 -10.54 -3.23
C GLY A 721 -45.83 -11.61 -2.22
N ASP A 722 -47.04 -11.94 -1.69
CA ASP A 722 -47.22 -13.22 -1.04
C ASP A 722 -46.40 -14.24 -1.81
N SER A 723 -45.20 -14.58 -1.35
CA SER A 723 -44.51 -15.75 -1.87
C SER A 723 -45.50 -16.90 -1.84
N ALA A 724 -45.42 -17.82 -2.77
CA ALA A 724 -46.28 -18.98 -2.77
C ALA A 724 -46.28 -19.67 -1.39
N PHE A 725 -45.14 -19.55 -0.67
CA PHE A 725 -44.98 -20.02 0.71
C PHE A 725 -45.81 -19.19 1.71
N ALA A 726 -45.79 -17.85 1.65
CA ALA A 726 -46.62 -17.03 2.55
C ALA A 726 -48.11 -17.20 2.29
N LYS A 727 -48.52 -17.42 1.05
CA LYS A 727 -49.89 -17.80 0.67
C LYS A 727 -50.29 -19.19 1.13
N ALA A 728 -49.32 -20.03 1.36
CA ALA A 728 -49.57 -21.41 1.86
C ALA A 728 -49.93 -21.46 3.35
N PHE A 729 -49.80 -20.34 4.08
CA PHE A 729 -50.09 -20.27 5.51
C PHE A 729 -51.19 -19.27 5.84
N ALA A 730 -52.14 -19.69 6.69
CA ALA A 730 -53.10 -18.81 7.36
C ALA A 730 -52.88 -18.90 8.89
N ILE A 731 -52.66 -17.75 9.54
CA ILE A 731 -52.37 -17.65 10.97
C ILE A 731 -53.48 -16.83 11.64
N TYR A 732 -54.17 -17.47 12.55
CA TYR A 732 -55.30 -16.81 13.23
C TYR A 732 -55.59 -17.45 14.60
N PRO A 733 -56.26 -16.72 15.51
CA PRO A 733 -56.55 -15.31 15.42
C PRO A 733 -55.31 -14.44 15.73
N ASN A 734 -55.32 -13.25 15.18
CA ASN A 734 -54.35 -12.22 15.54
C ASN A 734 -55.08 -10.89 15.67
N PRO A 735 -55.27 -10.31 16.87
CA PRO A 735 -54.70 -10.71 18.17
C PRO A 735 -55.14 -12.08 18.66
N VAL A 736 -54.22 -12.74 19.45
CA VAL A 736 -54.42 -14.09 19.97
C VAL A 736 -54.46 -14.05 21.51
N ARG A 737 -55.41 -14.83 22.11
CA ARG A 737 -55.53 -14.95 23.58
C ARG A 737 -54.78 -16.19 24.11
N ASN A 738 -55.10 -17.36 23.67
CA ASN A 738 -54.51 -18.60 24.22
C ASN A 738 -53.91 -19.51 23.15
N THR A 739 -54.62 -19.68 22.04
CA THR A 739 -54.20 -20.62 20.99
C THR A 739 -54.12 -19.93 19.65
N LEU A 740 -52.97 -20.02 19.01
CA LEU A 740 -52.74 -19.59 17.64
C LEU A 740 -52.91 -20.79 16.74
N THR A 741 -53.74 -20.66 15.74
CA THR A 741 -53.95 -21.70 14.71
C THR A 741 -53.16 -21.33 13.47
N ILE A 742 -52.33 -22.24 13.01
CA ILE A 742 -51.58 -22.15 11.78
C ILE A 742 -52.13 -23.19 10.80
N GLN A 743 -52.74 -22.76 9.73
CA GLN A 743 -53.22 -23.61 8.66
C GLN A 743 -52.23 -23.52 7.49
N SER A 744 -51.76 -24.65 7.00
CA SER A 744 -50.76 -24.76 5.98
C SER A 744 -51.15 -25.66 4.83
N GLN A 745 -50.74 -25.29 3.61
CA GLN A 745 -50.75 -26.20 2.47
C GLN A 745 -49.43 -26.99 2.37
N GLN A 746 -48.43 -26.64 3.20
CA GLN A 746 -47.12 -27.33 3.30
C GLN A 746 -47.25 -28.57 4.19
N THR A 747 -46.54 -29.63 3.79
CA THR A 747 -46.65 -30.94 4.49
C THR A 747 -45.59 -31.14 5.60
N GLN A 748 -44.55 -30.27 5.65
CA GLN A 748 -43.53 -30.34 6.70
C GLN A 748 -42.90 -28.94 6.88
N TYR A 749 -42.92 -28.44 8.17
CA TYR A 749 -42.34 -27.18 8.52
C TYR A 749 -42.09 -27.08 10.02
N SER A 750 -41.15 -26.21 10.44
CA SER A 750 -40.94 -25.86 11.86
C SER A 750 -41.70 -24.58 12.19
N ILE A 751 -42.08 -24.44 13.45
CA ILE A 751 -42.75 -23.26 14.02
C ILE A 751 -41.90 -22.83 15.19
N THR A 752 -41.40 -21.61 15.17
CA THR A 752 -40.66 -21.00 16.30
C THR A 752 -41.35 -19.72 16.71
N VAL A 753 -41.56 -19.52 17.99
CA VAL A 753 -42.12 -18.27 18.55
C VAL A 753 -41.04 -17.54 19.33
N HIS A 754 -40.77 -16.30 18.90
CA HIS A 754 -39.76 -15.43 19.52
C HIS A 754 -40.39 -14.25 20.25
N SER A 755 -39.73 -13.79 21.31
CA SER A 755 -40.03 -12.50 21.93
C SER A 755 -39.56 -11.37 20.97
N ILE A 756 -39.93 -10.12 21.30
CA ILE A 756 -39.45 -8.92 20.57
C ILE A 756 -37.92 -8.73 20.67
N LEU A 757 -37.27 -9.42 21.60
CA LEU A 757 -35.80 -9.39 21.77
C LEU A 757 -35.11 -10.59 21.09
N GLY A 758 -35.82 -11.33 20.23
CA GLY A 758 -35.29 -12.48 19.50
C GLY A 758 -35.15 -13.76 20.33
N GLN A 759 -35.54 -13.77 21.62
CA GLN A 759 -35.45 -14.96 22.46
C GLN A 759 -36.48 -15.99 21.99
N GLU A 760 -36.03 -17.18 21.64
CA GLU A 760 -36.87 -18.34 21.36
C GLU A 760 -37.66 -18.76 22.60
N ILE A 761 -38.99 -18.91 22.44
CA ILE A 761 -39.90 -19.25 23.54
C ILE A 761 -40.55 -20.60 23.30
N ILE A 762 -40.93 -20.88 22.05
CA ILE A 762 -41.60 -22.14 21.66
C ILE A 762 -40.98 -22.59 20.36
N GLN A 763 -40.58 -23.85 20.26
CA GLN A 763 -40.19 -24.48 19.00
C GLN A 763 -40.91 -25.81 18.84
N GLN A 764 -41.48 -26.08 17.70
CA GLN A 764 -42.12 -27.34 17.36
C GLN A 764 -42.09 -27.62 15.87
N ASN A 765 -41.85 -28.88 15.49
CA ASN A 765 -41.94 -29.33 14.11
C ASN A 765 -43.33 -29.97 13.85
N THR A 766 -43.89 -29.75 12.69
CA THR A 766 -45.21 -30.28 12.35
C THR A 766 -45.22 -30.84 10.92
N GLN A 767 -46.10 -31.81 10.71
CA GLN A 767 -46.47 -32.39 9.42
C GLN A 767 -47.98 -32.34 9.15
N LYS A 768 -48.67 -31.41 9.85
CA LYS A 768 -50.13 -31.30 9.81
C LYS A 768 -50.51 -30.04 9.02
N GLU A 769 -51.60 -30.17 8.24
CA GLU A 769 -52.20 -29.01 7.55
C GLU A 769 -52.74 -27.96 8.53
N THR A 770 -53.08 -28.34 9.75
CA THR A 770 -53.53 -27.41 10.79
C THR A 770 -52.80 -27.72 12.09
N THR A 771 -52.06 -26.75 12.61
CA THR A 771 -51.30 -26.83 13.85
C THR A 771 -51.75 -25.75 14.83
N ASN A 772 -52.03 -26.15 16.07
CA ASN A 772 -52.37 -25.23 17.14
C ASN A 772 -51.14 -25.04 18.05
N VAL A 773 -50.75 -23.77 18.26
CA VAL A 773 -49.69 -23.39 19.15
C VAL A 773 -50.30 -22.78 20.39
N ASP A 774 -49.98 -23.37 21.54
CA ASP A 774 -50.46 -22.88 22.85
C ASP A 774 -49.61 -21.69 23.32
N LEU A 775 -50.22 -20.52 23.38
CA LEU A 775 -49.63 -19.28 23.85
C LEU A 775 -50.18 -18.85 25.23
N SER A 776 -50.93 -19.71 25.93
CA SER A 776 -51.61 -19.35 27.20
C SER A 776 -50.64 -18.89 28.29
N ASN A 777 -49.39 -19.36 28.26
CA ASN A 777 -48.33 -19.01 29.22
C ASN A 777 -47.56 -17.73 28.86
N LEU A 778 -47.83 -17.13 27.70
CA LEU A 778 -47.16 -15.90 27.30
C LEU A 778 -47.87 -14.67 27.88
N LYS A 779 -47.08 -13.67 28.24
CA LYS A 779 -47.58 -12.36 28.67
C LYS A 779 -48.19 -11.60 27.48
N THR A 780 -49.11 -10.67 27.78
CA THR A 780 -49.60 -9.74 26.77
C THR A 780 -48.42 -8.96 26.14
N GLY A 781 -48.36 -8.91 24.80
CA GLY A 781 -47.26 -8.29 24.09
C GLY A 781 -47.18 -8.71 22.62
N ILE A 782 -46.14 -8.26 21.97
CA ILE A 782 -45.81 -8.60 20.59
C ILE A 782 -44.84 -9.77 20.58
N TYR A 783 -45.09 -10.71 19.68
CA TYR A 783 -44.26 -11.87 19.43
C TYR A 783 -44.13 -12.10 17.93
N PHE A 784 -43.07 -12.80 17.51
CA PHE A 784 -42.87 -13.21 16.13
C PHE A 784 -42.99 -14.74 16.03
N VAL A 785 -43.75 -15.18 15.07
CA VAL A 785 -43.88 -16.61 14.72
C VAL A 785 -43.15 -16.86 13.44
N THR A 786 -42.05 -17.56 13.52
CA THR A 786 -41.24 -17.96 12.35
C THR A 786 -41.65 -19.35 11.90
N LEU A 787 -42.01 -19.50 10.65
CA LEU A 787 -42.31 -20.74 9.96
C LEU A 787 -41.19 -21.04 8.97
N GLU A 788 -40.60 -22.23 9.10
CA GLU A 788 -39.46 -22.64 8.30
C GLU A 788 -39.72 -23.99 7.64
N SER A 789 -39.51 -24.07 6.33
CA SER A 789 -39.44 -25.30 5.53
C SER A 789 -38.03 -25.64 5.12
N LEU A 790 -37.81 -26.66 4.32
CA LEU A 790 -36.49 -27.01 3.78
C LEU A 790 -35.92 -25.94 2.86
N THR A 791 -36.74 -25.05 2.31
CA THR A 791 -36.35 -24.11 1.27
C THR A 791 -36.65 -22.65 1.59
N GLU A 792 -37.53 -22.37 2.58
CA GLU A 792 -37.97 -21.02 2.88
C GLU A 792 -38.28 -20.83 4.36
N THR A 793 -38.04 -19.59 4.85
CA THR A 793 -38.35 -19.13 6.20
C THR A 793 -39.21 -17.88 6.14
N ARG A 794 -40.29 -17.78 6.98
CA ARG A 794 -41.12 -16.59 7.09
C ARG A 794 -41.51 -16.32 8.51
N SER A 795 -41.46 -15.02 8.90
CA SER A 795 -41.88 -14.56 10.22
C SER A 795 -43.15 -13.72 10.16
N PHE A 796 -44.03 -13.94 11.10
CA PHE A 796 -45.32 -13.27 11.23
C PHE A 796 -45.40 -12.59 12.59
N LYS A 797 -45.76 -11.34 12.61
CA LYS A 797 -46.03 -10.61 13.85
C LYS A 797 -47.37 -11.03 14.43
N ILE A 798 -47.43 -11.42 15.68
CA ILE A 798 -48.67 -11.69 16.42
C ILE A 798 -48.76 -10.79 17.63
N ILE A 799 -50.00 -10.43 18.01
CA ILE A 799 -50.30 -9.67 19.19
C ILE A 799 -50.98 -10.62 20.18
N LYS A 800 -50.34 -10.86 21.34
CA LYS A 800 -50.86 -11.65 22.45
C LYS A 800 -51.63 -10.72 23.37
N GLU A 801 -52.95 -11.02 23.58
CA GLU A 801 -53.84 -10.35 24.53
C GLU A 801 -53.90 -11.02 25.91
#